data_013912e819cf18c76b13d12146b8378f
#
_entry.id   013912e819cf18c76b13d12146b8378f
#
_cell.length_a   1.000
_cell.length_b   1.000
_cell.length_c   1.000
_cell.angle_alpha   90.00
_cell.angle_beta   90.00
_cell.angle_gamma   90.00
#
_symmetry.space_group_name_H-M   'P 1'
#
loop_
_entity.id
_entity.type
_entity.pdbx_description
1 polymer ?
#
loop_
_entity_poly.entity_id
_entity_poly.type
_entity_poly.pdbx_seq_one_letter_code
_entity_poly.pdbx_strand_id
1 'polypeptide(L)'
;MPQLAAGLSAEDLAAQSMPDASPGKWHLGHVSWFFETMILAGRPGYRVVDERLNAVFNSYYEALGERVERAERGLMTRPSLAEVMAYRAEIDRRMEAWLAEGPGDGLEPYLFALGLHHEQQHQELFLMDVLNLMSRSRLDPAAYEAEPRVVGEREARLGGWVSFEGGLTQIGAGDDGFAFDNERPAHRVWLEPFSLAADLTTNADWIEFIDDGGYRRAEFWLADGWARVKAQGWAAPLYWREEAGGWCVMTLTGRRPVDPTAPVRHVSFYEADAFARWSGRRLPTEAEWEQAARADPAAFSNLTGEVWQWTASAYAPYPGFCPTEGTAAEYNGKFMANQMVLRGGAFATPEGHARPSYRNFYYPHQRWMFAGVRLATDGAQVEDEGAHDAFRQDMIDGLSRRVKALPPKWFYDAEGSRLFEEITRLPEYYPTRQEAALLRRVAPEWAGRFGPDAVLVELGSGASEKTRIVLDAARDLAAYVPIDISPSALNEAAERIRADYPGLKVVPVVGDFEHLAPPPVEAGQGRRIGFFPGSTIGNLTPEAAIALLRSAREVLGEGSLFILGVDLVKSPQVLVAAYDDAQGVTAAFNRNLLVRANRDLGMDFEPEAFDHVALWNPEHSRMEMHLRAMRPMTVRLGKLAFRFAAGESIHTESSRKFDEGSVRALAQAAGWRLEAFEVGPDPAVGLALLVA
;
A
#
# COMPACT_ATOMS: atom_id res chain seq x y z
N MET A 1 15.19 27.70 16.79
CA MET A 1 16.42 27.24 17.52
C MET A 1 16.44 27.66 19.00
N PRO A 2 16.44 28.94 19.43
CA PRO A 2 16.53 29.30 20.85
C PRO A 2 15.49 28.66 21.76
N GLN A 3 14.25 28.52 21.29
CA GLN A 3 13.15 27.84 22.01
C GLN A 3 13.44 26.36 22.27
N LEU A 4 14.03 25.64 21.29
CA LEU A 4 14.45 24.24 21.47
C LEU A 4 15.61 24.11 22.48
N ALA A 5 16.45 25.10 22.61
CA ALA A 5 17.56 25.10 23.55
C ALA A 5 17.17 25.54 24.98
N ALA A 6 16.01 26.17 25.17
CA ALA A 6 15.65 26.85 26.43
C ALA A 6 15.54 25.93 27.66
N GLY A 7 15.25 24.63 27.45
CA GLY A 7 15.14 23.63 28.51
C GLY A 7 16.44 22.88 28.84
N LEU A 8 17.53 23.13 28.08
CA LEU A 8 18.79 22.40 28.19
C LEU A 8 19.85 23.20 28.93
N SER A 9 20.70 22.52 29.67
CA SER A 9 21.80 23.18 30.38
C SER A 9 22.92 23.61 29.41
N ALA A 10 23.81 24.50 29.88
CA ALA A 10 24.98 24.90 29.10
C ALA A 10 25.92 23.71 28.83
N GLU A 11 25.95 22.74 29.73
CA GLU A 11 26.72 21.50 29.63
C GLU A 11 26.14 20.60 28.53
N ASP A 12 24.80 20.43 28.49
CA ASP A 12 24.12 19.66 27.42
C ASP A 12 24.41 20.28 26.06
N LEU A 13 24.30 21.60 25.96
CA LEU A 13 24.49 22.32 24.71
C LEU A 13 25.95 22.42 24.27
N ALA A 14 26.93 22.12 25.16
CA ALA A 14 28.34 22.13 24.81
C ALA A 14 28.89 20.75 24.45
N ALA A 15 28.21 19.66 24.85
CA ALA A 15 28.67 18.30 24.63
C ALA A 15 28.44 17.82 23.21
N GLN A 16 29.34 16.98 22.70
CA GLN A 16 29.24 16.26 21.44
C GLN A 16 29.22 14.77 21.73
N SER A 17 28.18 14.06 21.26
CA SER A 17 27.95 12.65 21.57
C SER A 17 28.70 11.67 20.67
N MET A 18 29.04 12.11 19.45
CA MET A 18 29.70 11.30 18.42
C MET A 18 30.31 12.20 17.33
N PRO A 19 31.21 11.68 16.46
CA PRO A 19 31.86 12.47 15.40
C PRO A 19 30.88 13.05 14.36
N ASP A 20 29.75 12.41 14.14
CA ASP A 20 28.73 12.85 13.16
C ASP A 20 27.77 13.91 13.72
N ALA A 21 27.64 14.04 15.03
CA ALA A 21 26.83 15.06 15.71
C ALA A 21 27.55 16.39 15.85
N SER A 22 26.85 17.44 16.24
CA SER A 22 27.43 18.72 16.66
C SER A 22 26.83 19.15 18.00
N PRO A 23 27.57 19.90 18.82
CA PRO A 23 27.04 20.49 20.06
C PRO A 23 25.87 21.42 19.77
N GLY A 24 24.87 21.46 20.66
CA GLY A 24 23.71 22.33 20.48
C GLY A 24 24.07 23.81 20.29
N LYS A 25 25.05 24.30 21.04
CA LYS A 25 25.54 25.70 20.86
C LYS A 25 26.19 25.94 19.50
N TRP A 26 26.77 24.91 18.85
CA TRP A 26 27.32 25.06 17.51
C TRP A 26 26.21 25.30 16.49
N HIS A 27 25.12 24.55 16.59
CA HIS A 27 23.94 24.77 15.70
C HIS A 27 23.42 26.20 15.81
N LEU A 28 23.26 26.73 17.03
CA LEU A 28 22.84 28.11 17.28
C LEU A 28 23.76 29.16 16.63
N GLY A 29 25.08 28.95 16.79
CA GLY A 29 26.06 29.85 16.18
C GLY A 29 26.13 29.72 14.66
N HIS A 30 26.05 28.50 14.13
CA HIS A 30 26.17 28.25 12.70
C HIS A 30 25.04 28.87 11.89
N VAL A 31 23.77 28.75 12.34
CA VAL A 31 22.65 29.36 11.63
C VAL A 31 22.74 30.89 11.69
N SER A 32 23.22 31.49 12.79
CA SER A 32 23.48 32.93 12.87
C SER A 32 24.60 33.37 11.91
N TRP A 33 25.70 32.62 11.89
CA TRP A 33 26.81 32.81 10.98
C TRP A 33 26.36 32.72 9.51
N PHE A 34 25.44 31.81 9.17
CA PHE A 34 24.93 31.67 7.81
C PHE A 34 24.24 32.95 7.35
N PHE A 35 23.32 33.51 8.14
CA PHE A 35 22.64 34.76 7.81
C PHE A 35 23.61 35.93 7.71
N GLU A 36 24.56 36.05 8.64
CA GLU A 36 25.57 37.10 8.59
C GLU A 36 26.41 37.00 7.31
N THR A 37 26.94 35.80 7.01
CA THR A 37 27.90 35.59 5.96
C THR A 37 27.25 35.64 4.57
N MET A 38 26.09 34.98 4.41
CA MET A 38 25.46 34.84 3.10
C MET A 38 24.62 36.06 2.69
N ILE A 39 24.17 36.87 3.64
CA ILE A 39 23.25 37.98 3.36
C ILE A 39 23.88 39.33 3.78
N LEU A 40 24.28 39.48 5.04
CA LEU A 40 24.65 40.78 5.57
C LEU A 40 26.04 41.22 5.17
N ALA A 41 27.03 40.31 5.15
CA ALA A 41 28.45 40.61 4.91
C ALA A 41 28.73 41.19 3.51
N GLY A 42 27.89 40.88 2.51
CA GLY A 42 28.01 41.44 1.16
C GLY A 42 27.56 42.89 1.03
N ARG A 43 26.97 43.50 2.04
CA ARG A 43 26.41 44.86 1.96
C ARG A 43 27.47 45.95 2.16
N PRO A 44 27.41 47.05 1.41
CA PRO A 44 28.36 48.16 1.56
C PRO A 44 28.38 48.69 3.01
N GLY A 45 29.56 48.77 3.58
CA GLY A 45 29.76 49.30 4.94
C GLY A 45 29.39 48.39 6.08
N TYR A 46 28.95 47.16 5.82
CA TYR A 46 28.70 46.18 6.89
C TYR A 46 29.98 45.82 7.62
N ARG A 47 29.91 45.66 8.93
CA ARG A 47 30.96 45.16 9.76
C ARG A 47 30.54 43.87 10.43
N VAL A 48 31.29 42.77 10.15
CA VAL A 48 31.11 41.48 10.78
C VAL A 48 31.20 41.64 12.30
N VAL A 49 30.34 40.92 13.04
CA VAL A 49 30.29 41.01 14.52
C VAL A 49 31.60 40.57 15.14
N ASP A 50 32.16 39.46 14.69
CA ASP A 50 33.47 38.97 15.09
C ASP A 50 34.03 38.05 14.00
N GLU A 51 35.13 38.49 13.34
CA GLU A 51 35.75 37.74 12.24
C GLU A 51 36.24 36.35 12.64
N ARG A 52 36.59 36.16 13.93
CA ARG A 52 37.02 34.85 14.46
C ARG A 52 35.94 33.79 14.42
N LEU A 53 34.66 34.19 14.44
CA LEU A 53 33.52 33.28 14.41
C LEU A 53 33.37 32.57 13.06
N ASN A 54 33.94 33.09 11.99
CA ASN A 54 33.92 32.44 10.71
C ASN A 54 34.54 31.03 10.75
N ALA A 55 35.76 30.91 11.25
CA ALA A 55 36.43 29.60 11.38
C ALA A 55 35.71 28.65 12.35
N VAL A 56 35.01 29.19 13.36
CA VAL A 56 34.28 28.40 14.36
C VAL A 56 32.98 27.84 13.85
N PHE A 57 32.22 28.63 13.11
CA PHE A 57 30.86 28.28 12.68
C PHE A 57 30.74 27.94 11.21
N ASN A 58 31.80 28.08 10.40
CA ASN A 58 31.82 27.52 9.05
C ASN A 58 31.68 25.98 9.10
N SER A 59 30.80 25.42 8.28
CA SER A 59 30.52 23.96 8.27
C SER A 59 31.36 23.22 7.23
N TYR A 60 31.13 23.56 5.94
CA TYR A 60 31.70 22.85 4.80
C TYR A 60 31.97 23.77 3.60
N TYR A 61 31.89 25.08 3.78
CA TYR A 61 32.12 26.05 2.73
C TYR A 61 33.63 26.34 2.60
N GLU A 62 34.31 25.55 1.78
CA GLU A 62 35.77 25.66 1.59
C GLU A 62 36.17 27.02 1.00
N ALA A 63 35.29 27.61 0.16
CA ALA A 63 35.52 28.93 -0.42
C ALA A 63 35.50 30.08 0.63
N LEU A 64 34.96 29.85 1.82
CA LEU A 64 34.85 30.83 2.91
C LEU A 64 35.98 30.72 3.96
N GLY A 65 36.94 29.85 3.74
CA GLY A 65 38.14 29.73 4.57
C GLY A 65 38.13 28.55 5.54
N GLU A 66 39.00 28.63 6.56
CA GLU A 66 39.18 27.55 7.54
C GLU A 66 37.92 27.24 8.33
N ARG A 67 37.82 26.00 8.81
CA ARG A 67 36.71 25.50 9.61
C ARG A 67 37.19 24.54 10.69
N VAL A 68 36.39 24.37 11.73
CA VAL A 68 36.56 23.29 12.71
C VAL A 68 35.99 21.98 12.15
N GLU A 69 36.79 20.94 12.12
CA GLU A 69 36.34 19.61 11.72
C GLU A 69 35.16 19.16 12.58
N ARG A 70 34.13 18.51 11.93
CA ARG A 70 32.90 18.13 12.63
C ARG A 70 33.18 17.29 13.87
N ALA A 71 34.09 16.32 13.76
CA ALA A 71 34.45 15.42 14.85
C ALA A 71 35.09 16.14 16.09
N GLU A 72 35.57 17.37 15.92
CA GLU A 72 36.27 18.16 16.96
C GLU A 72 35.39 19.29 17.51
N ARG A 73 34.19 19.49 17.05
CA ARG A 73 33.26 20.56 17.48
C ARG A 73 32.99 20.52 19.00
N GLY A 74 33.02 19.33 19.61
CA GLY A 74 32.87 19.15 21.05
C GLY A 74 34.05 19.69 21.90
N LEU A 75 35.21 19.95 21.28
CA LEU A 75 36.35 20.57 21.95
C LEU A 75 36.23 22.11 22.08
N MET A 76 35.24 22.68 21.43
CA MET A 76 35.00 24.11 21.37
C MET A 76 34.44 24.63 22.71
N THR A 77 35.30 25.08 23.60
CA THR A 77 34.90 25.69 24.88
C THR A 77 34.54 27.17 24.73
N ARG A 78 35.05 27.83 23.70
CA ARG A 78 34.73 29.22 23.34
C ARG A 78 34.27 29.30 21.89
N PRO A 79 33.30 30.15 21.59
CA PRO A 79 32.56 31.01 22.53
C PRO A 79 31.73 30.18 23.53
N SER A 80 31.43 30.76 24.70
CA SER A 80 30.48 30.23 25.67
C SER A 80 29.06 30.27 25.11
N LEU A 81 28.10 29.52 25.69
CA LEU A 81 26.70 29.57 25.30
C LEU A 81 26.14 31.00 25.34
N ALA A 82 26.49 31.78 26.41
CA ALA A 82 26.03 33.17 26.54
C ALA A 82 26.53 34.07 25.41
N GLU A 83 27.80 33.89 24.99
CA GLU A 83 28.36 34.62 23.85
C GLU A 83 27.69 34.22 22.51
N VAL A 84 27.39 32.93 22.32
CA VAL A 84 26.66 32.47 21.14
C VAL A 84 25.25 33.04 21.11
N MET A 85 24.53 33.05 22.22
CA MET A 85 23.20 33.64 22.33
C MET A 85 23.22 35.15 22.09
N ALA A 86 24.23 35.86 22.58
CA ALA A 86 24.40 37.30 22.29
C ALA A 86 24.70 37.54 20.82
N TYR A 87 25.55 36.71 20.19
CA TYR A 87 25.82 36.78 18.75
C TYR A 87 24.49 36.55 17.94
N ARG A 88 23.74 35.53 18.29
CA ARG A 88 22.45 35.26 17.67
C ARG A 88 21.48 36.45 17.76
N ALA A 89 21.30 37.00 18.96
CA ALA A 89 20.43 38.14 19.19
C ALA A 89 20.84 39.38 18.36
N GLU A 90 22.13 39.61 18.19
CA GLU A 90 22.63 40.71 17.37
C GLU A 90 22.38 40.47 15.86
N ILE A 91 22.55 39.21 15.41
CA ILE A 91 22.25 38.88 13.99
C ILE A 91 20.74 38.97 13.73
N ASP A 92 19.90 38.45 14.62
CA ASP A 92 18.43 38.56 14.50
C ASP A 92 18.01 40.04 14.37
N ARG A 93 18.51 40.92 15.25
CA ARG A 93 18.26 42.36 15.18
C ARG A 93 18.69 42.99 13.85
N ARG A 94 19.85 42.59 13.30
CA ARG A 94 20.35 43.09 12.01
C ARG A 94 19.51 42.57 10.86
N MET A 95 19.08 41.32 10.91
CA MET A 95 18.19 40.73 9.90
C MET A 95 16.80 41.38 9.91
N GLU A 96 16.25 41.69 11.10
CA GLU A 96 15.00 42.46 11.22
C GLU A 96 15.13 43.84 10.56
N ALA A 97 16.23 44.55 10.79
CA ALA A 97 16.50 45.83 10.15
C ALA A 97 16.61 45.69 8.61
N TRP A 98 17.31 44.64 8.15
CA TRP A 98 17.43 44.35 6.72
C TRP A 98 16.05 44.05 6.08
N LEU A 99 15.20 43.29 6.74
CA LEU A 99 13.83 43.01 6.29
C LEU A 99 12.96 44.28 6.21
N ALA A 100 13.14 45.21 7.17
CA ALA A 100 12.41 46.46 7.17
C ALA A 100 12.81 47.40 6.01
N GLU A 101 14.04 47.30 5.54
CA GLU A 101 14.54 47.99 4.33
C GLU A 101 14.03 47.35 3.03
N GLY A 102 13.61 46.09 3.08
CA GLY A 102 13.24 45.21 1.98
C GLY A 102 14.45 44.48 1.42
N PRO A 103 14.28 43.19 1.05
CA PRO A 103 15.31 42.46 0.34
C PRO A 103 15.63 43.15 -0.99
N GLY A 104 16.91 43.20 -1.36
CA GLY A 104 17.37 43.71 -2.62
C GLY A 104 16.91 42.84 -3.81
N ASP A 105 17.30 43.27 -5.00
CA ASP A 105 17.09 42.47 -6.23
C ASP A 105 18.14 41.35 -6.37
N GLY A 106 17.91 40.45 -7.29
CA GLY A 106 18.86 39.38 -7.61
C GLY A 106 18.80 38.17 -6.71
N LEU A 107 19.92 37.75 -6.12
CA LEU A 107 20.08 36.51 -5.37
C LEU A 107 19.62 36.63 -3.88
N GLU A 108 19.52 37.84 -3.32
CA GLU A 108 19.20 38.06 -1.90
C GLU A 108 17.89 37.41 -1.45
N PRO A 109 16.75 37.52 -2.17
CA PRO A 109 15.50 36.86 -1.77
C PRO A 109 15.65 35.33 -1.67
N TYR A 110 16.39 34.73 -2.62
CA TYR A 110 16.67 33.28 -2.60
C TYR A 110 17.56 32.90 -1.40
N LEU A 111 18.63 33.64 -1.14
CA LEU A 111 19.51 33.37 0.00
C LEU A 111 18.80 33.53 1.34
N PHE A 112 17.84 34.45 1.45
CA PHE A 112 17.00 34.59 2.63
C PHE A 112 16.10 33.37 2.81
N ALA A 113 15.39 32.97 1.77
CA ALA A 113 14.58 31.74 1.81
C ALA A 113 15.43 30.49 2.13
N LEU A 114 16.60 30.37 1.49
CA LEU A 114 17.57 29.33 1.79
C LEU A 114 18.00 29.34 3.25
N GLY A 115 18.27 30.52 3.83
CA GLY A 115 18.64 30.69 5.24
C GLY A 115 17.55 30.22 6.20
N LEU A 116 16.27 30.52 5.89
CA LEU A 116 15.14 30.03 6.69
C LEU A 116 15.04 28.50 6.63
N HIS A 117 15.12 27.92 5.44
CA HIS A 117 15.10 26.47 5.28
C HIS A 117 16.34 25.81 5.89
N HIS A 118 17.50 26.44 5.85
CA HIS A 118 18.71 25.98 6.50
C HIS A 118 18.56 25.96 8.02
N GLU A 119 17.97 27.01 8.64
CA GLU A 119 17.65 26.97 10.08
C GLU A 119 16.65 25.88 10.40
N GLN A 120 15.65 25.63 9.56
CA GLN A 120 14.70 24.53 9.73
C GLN A 120 15.39 23.16 9.69
N GLN A 121 16.34 22.94 8.78
CA GLN A 121 17.17 21.72 8.80
C GLN A 121 17.95 21.59 10.11
N HIS A 122 18.54 22.70 10.59
CA HIS A 122 19.29 22.70 11.84
C HIS A 122 18.42 22.52 13.09
N GLN A 123 17.13 22.86 13.06
CA GLN A 123 16.20 22.54 14.15
C GLN A 123 16.03 21.02 14.30
N GLU A 124 15.89 20.30 13.18
CA GLU A 124 15.79 18.84 13.19
C GLU A 124 17.13 18.19 13.59
N LEU A 125 18.25 18.62 12.98
CA LEU A 125 19.59 18.13 13.33
C LEU A 125 19.89 18.33 14.82
N PHE A 126 19.50 19.47 15.38
CA PHE A 126 19.67 19.75 16.80
C PHE A 126 18.93 18.73 17.67
N LEU A 127 17.67 18.41 17.36
CA LEU A 127 16.88 17.42 18.09
C LEU A 127 17.46 16.01 17.96
N MET A 128 17.96 15.64 16.78
CA MET A 128 18.65 14.37 16.55
C MET A 128 19.92 14.25 17.41
N ASP A 129 20.73 15.32 17.44
CA ASP A 129 22.00 15.34 18.16
C ASP A 129 21.78 15.40 19.68
N VAL A 130 20.76 16.10 20.16
CA VAL A 130 20.33 16.10 21.57
C VAL A 130 19.85 14.72 21.99
N LEU A 131 19.01 14.04 21.20
CA LEU A 131 18.57 12.67 21.50
C LEU A 131 19.76 11.72 21.58
N ASN A 132 20.70 11.83 20.65
CA ASN A 132 21.90 11.00 20.68
C ASN A 132 22.73 11.26 21.94
N LEU A 133 22.87 12.52 22.35
CA LEU A 133 23.57 12.89 23.57
C LEU A 133 22.90 12.29 24.81
N MET A 134 21.58 12.48 24.96
CA MET A 134 20.82 11.95 26.10
C MET A 134 20.87 10.41 26.17
N SER A 135 20.89 9.75 25.03
CA SER A 135 21.01 8.28 24.96
C SER A 135 22.33 7.71 25.46
N ARG A 136 23.38 8.54 25.57
CA ARG A 136 24.70 8.15 26.13
C ARG A 136 24.72 8.15 27.65
N SER A 137 23.75 8.82 28.28
CA SER A 137 23.64 8.85 29.74
C SER A 137 23.00 7.55 30.26
N ARG A 138 23.60 6.98 31.31
CA ARG A 138 23.02 5.84 32.03
C ARG A 138 21.82 6.20 32.90
N LEU A 139 21.53 7.50 33.03
CA LEU A 139 20.38 7.99 33.79
C LEU A 139 19.11 8.11 32.93
N ASP A 140 19.21 7.85 31.62
CA ASP A 140 18.12 7.95 30.65
C ASP A 140 17.33 9.28 30.78
N PRO A 141 18.00 10.47 30.80
CA PRO A 141 17.33 11.73 31.08
C PRO A 141 16.39 12.16 29.94
N ALA A 142 15.31 12.82 30.31
CA ALA A 142 14.47 13.52 29.35
C ALA A 142 15.11 14.87 28.99
N ALA A 143 15.16 15.20 27.70
CA ALA A 143 15.54 16.53 27.22
C ALA A 143 14.36 17.50 27.27
N TYR A 144 13.13 16.97 27.12
CA TYR A 144 11.88 17.75 27.08
C TYR A 144 10.79 17.02 27.88
N GLU A 145 9.82 17.81 28.41
CA GLU A 145 8.65 17.25 29.10
C GLU A 145 7.68 16.56 28.13
N ALA A 146 7.55 17.08 26.91
CA ALA A 146 6.74 16.50 25.81
C ALA A 146 7.59 16.42 24.54
N GLU A 147 7.26 15.49 23.64
CA GLU A 147 7.94 15.38 22.35
C GLU A 147 7.73 16.68 21.55
N PRO A 148 8.80 17.34 21.07
CA PRO A 148 8.69 18.60 20.34
C PRO A 148 8.19 18.35 18.89
N ARG A 149 6.93 17.97 18.75
CA ARG A 149 6.29 17.77 17.44
C ARG A 149 5.96 19.12 16.83
N VAL A 150 6.32 19.29 15.57
CA VAL A 150 5.97 20.48 14.78
C VAL A 150 4.71 20.23 13.94
N VAL A 151 4.52 18.97 13.50
CA VAL A 151 3.30 18.51 12.82
C VAL A 151 2.28 17.98 13.83
N GLY A 152 1.02 17.89 13.40
CA GLY A 152 -0.10 17.44 14.22
C GLY A 152 0.05 16.04 14.83
N GLU A 153 -1.03 15.52 15.38
CA GLU A 153 -1.08 14.15 15.89
C GLU A 153 -0.88 13.14 14.75
N ARG A 154 -0.37 11.96 15.11
CA ARG A 154 -0.21 10.86 14.17
C ARG A 154 -1.57 10.43 13.63
N GLU A 155 -1.65 10.27 12.30
CA GLU A 155 -2.86 9.83 11.62
C GLU A 155 -3.18 8.35 11.94
N ALA A 156 -4.47 8.01 11.90
CA ALA A 156 -4.90 6.63 12.04
C ALA A 156 -4.43 5.79 10.84
N ARG A 157 -4.19 4.50 11.08
CA ARG A 157 -3.82 3.55 10.01
C ARG A 157 -4.99 3.34 9.06
N LEU A 158 -4.68 3.28 7.77
CA LEU A 158 -5.64 3.00 6.69
C LEU A 158 -5.66 1.52 6.30
N GLY A 159 -4.52 0.85 6.42
CA GLY A 159 -4.32 -0.52 5.94
C GLY A 159 -4.18 -0.63 4.43
N GLY A 160 -3.60 -1.74 3.98
CA GLY A 160 -3.53 -2.08 2.55
C GLY A 160 -2.46 -1.32 1.76
N TRP A 161 -2.66 -1.32 0.44
CA TRP A 161 -1.72 -0.83 -0.56
C TRP A 161 -2.41 0.12 -1.54
N VAL A 162 -1.69 1.11 -2.01
CA VAL A 162 -2.13 2.06 -3.05
C VAL A 162 -1.36 1.76 -4.32
N SER A 163 -2.07 1.37 -5.37
CA SER A 163 -1.50 0.95 -6.65
C SER A 163 -1.46 2.10 -7.67
N PHE A 164 -0.41 2.10 -8.48
CA PHE A 164 -0.18 3.05 -9.56
C PHE A 164 0.17 2.30 -10.84
N GLU A 165 -0.46 2.68 -11.95
CA GLU A 165 -0.23 2.09 -13.27
C GLU A 165 1.17 2.35 -13.85
N GLY A 166 1.93 3.24 -13.22
CA GLY A 166 3.22 3.67 -13.75
C GLY A 166 3.10 4.56 -15.00
N GLY A 167 4.07 4.42 -15.91
CA GLY A 167 4.13 5.19 -17.14
C GLY A 167 5.08 6.38 -17.08
N LEU A 168 4.97 7.28 -18.04
CA LEU A 168 5.81 8.48 -18.11
C LEU A 168 5.29 9.54 -17.14
N THR A 169 6.08 9.89 -16.14
CA THR A 169 5.74 10.90 -15.14
C THR A 169 6.83 11.98 -15.04
N GLN A 170 6.59 13.01 -14.26
CA GLN A 170 7.52 14.10 -13.99
C GLN A 170 7.77 14.23 -12.50
N ILE A 171 9.04 14.25 -12.09
CA ILE A 171 9.48 14.48 -10.73
C ILE A 171 10.43 15.67 -10.66
N GLY A 172 10.70 16.13 -9.43
CA GLY A 172 11.53 17.30 -9.18
C GLY A 172 10.74 18.61 -9.17
N ALA A 173 11.38 19.69 -8.69
CA ALA A 173 10.77 21.00 -8.60
C ALA A 173 10.90 21.76 -9.93
N GLY A 174 9.81 22.45 -10.31
CA GLY A 174 9.81 23.44 -11.39
C GLY A 174 10.42 24.77 -10.95
N ASP A 175 10.21 25.82 -11.75
CA ASP A 175 10.81 27.13 -11.49
C ASP A 175 10.03 27.96 -10.47
N ASP A 176 8.82 27.55 -10.13
CA ASP A 176 7.95 28.27 -9.20
C ASP A 176 8.34 28.01 -7.74
N GLY A 177 8.43 29.09 -6.96
CA GLY A 177 8.66 29.05 -5.52
C GLY A 177 10.07 28.59 -5.11
N PHE A 178 10.25 28.38 -3.80
CA PHE A 178 11.52 27.90 -3.26
C PHE A 178 11.66 26.38 -3.43
N ALA A 179 12.81 25.98 -3.94
CA ALA A 179 13.31 24.60 -3.87
C ALA A 179 14.84 24.64 -3.75
N PHE A 180 15.42 23.65 -3.11
CA PHE A 180 16.86 23.47 -3.13
C PHE A 180 17.33 23.09 -4.54
N ASP A 181 18.58 23.38 -4.84
CA ASP A 181 19.18 23.04 -6.16
C ASP A 181 19.11 21.54 -6.47
N ASN A 182 19.26 20.67 -5.46
CA ASN A 182 19.19 19.22 -5.62
C ASN A 182 17.78 18.69 -5.93
N GLU A 183 16.74 19.51 -5.76
CA GLU A 183 15.37 19.18 -6.16
C GLU A 183 15.10 19.47 -7.65
N ARG A 184 16.00 20.19 -8.33
CA ARG A 184 15.87 20.72 -9.70
C ARG A 184 16.84 20.06 -10.69
N PRO A 185 16.49 20.10 -11.99
CA PRO A 185 15.23 20.55 -12.58
C PRO A 185 14.13 19.48 -12.48
N ALA A 186 12.89 19.89 -12.68
CA ALA A 186 11.82 18.94 -12.96
C ALA A 186 12.15 18.18 -14.26
N HIS A 187 12.03 16.87 -14.25
CA HIS A 187 12.41 16.02 -15.37
C HIS A 187 11.49 14.80 -15.49
N ARG A 188 11.49 14.19 -16.66
CA ARG A 188 10.65 13.02 -16.95
C ARG A 188 11.35 11.75 -16.55
N VAL A 189 10.59 10.83 -15.93
CA VAL A 189 11.00 9.47 -15.59
C VAL A 189 9.93 8.50 -16.06
N TRP A 190 10.34 7.29 -16.40
CA TRP A 190 9.43 6.16 -16.61
C TRP A 190 9.34 5.36 -15.33
N LEU A 191 8.12 5.01 -14.92
CA LEU A 191 7.85 4.10 -13.80
C LEU A 191 7.13 2.87 -14.32
N GLU A 192 7.55 1.70 -13.90
CA GLU A 192 6.77 0.48 -14.05
C GLU A 192 5.59 0.52 -13.07
N PRO A 193 4.51 -0.26 -13.29
CA PRO A 193 3.43 -0.39 -12.31
C PRO A 193 3.98 -0.78 -10.94
N PHE A 194 3.51 -0.09 -9.90
CA PHE A 194 3.98 -0.30 -8.53
C PHE A 194 2.87 -0.04 -7.52
N SER A 195 3.08 -0.50 -6.30
CA SER A 195 2.22 -0.15 -5.18
C SER A 195 3.04 0.27 -3.97
N LEU A 196 2.49 1.21 -3.19
CA LEU A 196 3.04 1.64 -1.92
C LEU A 196 2.13 1.23 -0.78
N ALA A 197 2.71 0.80 0.34
CA ALA A 197 1.94 0.55 1.55
C ALA A 197 1.23 1.84 1.99
N ALA A 198 -0.07 1.77 2.27
CA ALA A 198 -0.83 2.93 2.75
C ALA A 198 -0.29 3.47 4.07
N ASP A 199 0.30 2.59 4.89
CA ASP A 199 0.87 2.90 6.20
C ASP A 199 2.39 2.79 6.24
N LEU A 200 2.99 3.44 7.23
CA LEU A 200 4.38 3.22 7.61
C LEU A 200 4.55 1.89 8.33
N THR A 201 5.73 1.27 8.20
CA THR A 201 6.12 0.08 8.97
C THR A 201 6.15 0.42 10.46
N THR A 202 5.47 -0.40 11.27
CA THR A 202 5.33 -0.18 12.71
C THR A 202 6.43 -0.84 13.54
N ASN A 203 6.51 -0.48 14.80
CA ASN A 203 7.38 -1.17 15.75
C ASN A 203 6.95 -2.63 15.97
N ALA A 204 5.65 -2.96 15.88
CA ALA A 204 5.19 -4.35 15.95
C ALA A 204 5.75 -5.18 14.80
N ASP A 205 5.64 -4.68 13.56
CA ASP A 205 6.21 -5.35 12.38
C ASP A 205 7.73 -5.55 12.53
N TRP A 206 8.39 -4.58 13.14
CA TRP A 206 9.84 -4.66 13.37
C TRP A 206 10.23 -5.67 14.45
N ILE A 207 9.41 -5.81 15.50
CA ILE A 207 9.61 -6.84 16.53
C ILE A 207 9.49 -8.24 15.91
N GLU A 208 8.53 -8.46 15.01
CA GLU A 208 8.41 -9.73 14.27
C GLU A 208 9.68 -10.04 13.45
N PHE A 209 10.25 -9.04 12.78
CA PHE A 209 11.53 -9.19 12.07
C PHE A 209 12.67 -9.58 13.03
N ILE A 210 12.76 -8.96 14.22
CA ILE A 210 13.76 -9.30 15.23
C ILE A 210 13.57 -10.74 15.71
N ASP A 211 12.33 -11.13 16.05
CA ASP A 211 11.98 -12.42 16.61
C ASP A 211 12.22 -13.56 15.63
N ASP A 212 11.94 -13.33 14.33
CA ASP A 212 12.27 -14.28 13.24
C ASP A 212 13.80 -14.33 12.94
N GLY A 213 14.59 -13.58 13.67
CA GLY A 213 16.05 -13.59 13.56
C GLY A 213 16.60 -12.75 12.43
N GLY A 214 15.89 -11.70 12.00
CA GLY A 214 16.29 -10.83 10.90
C GLY A 214 17.72 -10.27 11.03
N TYR A 215 18.14 -9.90 12.24
CA TYR A 215 19.53 -9.48 12.51
C TYR A 215 20.56 -10.62 12.58
N ARG A 216 20.16 -11.87 12.44
CA ARG A 216 21.03 -13.07 12.46
C ARG A 216 21.11 -13.78 11.12
N ARG A 217 20.31 -13.38 10.14
CA ARG A 217 20.14 -14.02 8.83
C ARG A 217 20.76 -13.16 7.73
N ALA A 218 21.97 -13.55 7.28
CA ALA A 218 22.78 -12.77 6.33
C ALA A 218 22.12 -12.59 4.96
N GLU A 219 21.23 -13.50 4.58
CA GLU A 219 20.57 -13.50 3.26
C GLU A 219 19.68 -12.28 3.00
N PHE A 220 19.20 -11.60 4.04
CA PHE A 220 18.42 -10.38 3.89
C PHE A 220 19.27 -9.12 3.68
N TRP A 221 20.55 -9.17 4.06
CA TRP A 221 21.38 -7.97 4.16
C TRP A 221 22.25 -7.74 2.94
N LEU A 222 22.40 -6.49 2.56
CA LEU A 222 23.48 -6.05 1.68
C LEU A 222 24.83 -6.31 2.37
N ALA A 223 25.88 -6.58 1.60
CA ALA A 223 27.20 -7.01 2.12
C ALA A 223 27.77 -6.05 3.19
N ASP A 224 27.74 -4.73 2.91
CA ASP A 224 28.25 -3.73 3.82
C ASP A 224 27.36 -3.59 5.08
N GLY A 225 26.04 -3.74 4.91
CA GLY A 225 25.08 -3.77 6.02
C GLY A 225 25.37 -4.94 6.98
N TRP A 226 25.54 -6.14 6.41
CA TRP A 226 25.90 -7.33 7.20
C TRP A 226 27.24 -7.19 7.93
N ALA A 227 28.22 -6.59 7.26
CA ALA A 227 29.51 -6.30 7.91
C ALA A 227 29.33 -5.36 9.13
N ARG A 228 28.44 -4.36 9.02
CA ARG A 228 28.13 -3.44 10.13
C ARG A 228 27.39 -4.15 11.27
N VAL A 229 26.37 -4.98 10.96
CA VAL A 229 25.66 -5.80 11.95
C VAL A 229 26.66 -6.58 12.81
N LYS A 230 27.60 -7.27 12.17
CA LYS A 230 28.62 -8.05 12.89
C LYS A 230 29.62 -7.19 13.67
N ALA A 231 30.11 -6.10 13.07
CA ALA A 231 31.14 -5.26 13.68
C ALA A 231 30.62 -4.45 14.87
N GLN A 232 29.36 -4.02 14.81
CA GLN A 232 28.76 -3.14 15.82
C GLN A 232 27.73 -3.84 16.71
N GLY A 233 27.46 -5.13 16.46
CA GLY A 233 26.51 -5.92 17.25
C GLY A 233 25.06 -5.43 17.14
N TRP A 234 24.62 -5.02 15.93
CA TRP A 234 23.23 -4.58 15.75
C TRP A 234 22.26 -5.74 15.96
N ALA A 235 21.24 -5.51 16.77
CA ALA A 235 20.21 -6.50 17.09
C ALA A 235 18.80 -5.91 17.11
N ALA A 236 18.67 -4.58 17.01
CA ALA A 236 17.42 -3.82 17.01
C ALA A 236 17.67 -2.40 16.46
N PRO A 237 16.64 -1.58 16.19
CA PRO A 237 16.78 -0.16 15.88
C PRO A 237 17.63 0.58 16.90
N LEU A 238 18.31 1.66 16.47
CA LEU A 238 19.10 2.46 17.40
C LEU A 238 18.21 2.98 18.53
N TYR A 239 18.76 3.06 19.77
CA TYR A 239 18.08 3.48 21.00
C TYR A 239 17.12 2.45 21.61
N TRP A 240 16.88 1.31 20.97
CA TRP A 240 16.13 0.23 21.60
C TRP A 240 16.99 -0.56 22.57
N ARG A 241 16.37 -0.99 23.67
CA ARG A 241 16.97 -1.87 24.67
C ARG A 241 15.92 -2.87 25.17
N GLU A 242 16.27 -4.14 25.21
CA GLU A 242 15.43 -5.16 25.80
C GLU A 242 15.53 -5.10 27.33
N GLU A 243 14.39 -5.09 28.01
CA GLU A 243 14.26 -5.07 29.46
C GLU A 243 13.27 -6.19 29.91
N ALA A 244 13.16 -6.44 31.23
CA ALA A 244 12.31 -7.50 31.75
C ALA A 244 10.82 -7.41 31.36
N GLY A 245 10.36 -6.24 30.91
CA GLY A 245 8.98 -6.00 30.45
C GLY A 245 8.81 -5.91 28.94
N GLY A 246 9.85 -6.18 28.15
CA GLY A 246 9.86 -6.05 26.69
C GLY A 246 10.79 -4.95 26.18
N TRP A 247 10.58 -4.53 24.93
CA TRP A 247 11.42 -3.49 24.33
C TRP A 247 11.11 -2.10 24.88
N CYS A 248 12.17 -1.35 25.19
CA CYS A 248 12.15 0.06 25.54
C CYS A 248 12.99 0.86 24.56
N VAL A 249 12.62 2.12 24.30
CA VAL A 249 13.34 3.04 23.41
C VAL A 249 13.68 4.34 24.13
N MET A 250 14.86 4.88 23.87
CA MET A 250 15.22 6.22 24.32
C MET A 250 14.62 7.24 23.38
N THR A 251 13.89 8.20 23.96
CA THR A 251 13.21 9.30 23.24
C THR A 251 13.67 10.66 23.77
N LEU A 252 13.26 11.74 23.15
CA LEU A 252 13.50 13.10 23.65
C LEU A 252 12.83 13.37 25.03
N THR A 253 11.84 12.54 25.40
CA THR A 253 11.17 12.58 26.71
C THR A 253 11.67 11.52 27.68
N GLY A 254 12.87 10.99 27.46
CA GLY A 254 13.47 9.92 28.24
C GLY A 254 13.13 8.52 27.74
N ARG A 255 13.48 7.49 28.53
CA ARG A 255 13.23 6.09 28.18
C ARG A 255 11.75 5.74 28.33
N ARG A 256 11.19 5.10 27.32
CA ARG A 256 9.78 4.69 27.26
C ARG A 256 9.65 3.23 26.77
N PRO A 257 8.60 2.50 27.17
CA PRO A 257 8.23 1.28 26.45
C PRO A 257 8.02 1.57 24.98
N VAL A 258 8.37 0.62 24.11
CA VAL A 258 8.11 0.73 22.68
C VAL A 258 6.60 0.64 22.44
N ASP A 259 6.04 1.66 21.80
CA ASP A 259 4.65 1.64 21.33
C ASP A 259 4.57 0.77 20.07
N PRO A 260 3.92 -0.42 20.10
CA PRO A 260 3.88 -1.32 18.96
C PRO A 260 3.19 -0.72 17.73
N THR A 261 2.29 0.24 17.92
CA THR A 261 1.52 0.87 16.83
C THR A 261 2.22 2.06 16.19
N ALA A 262 3.28 2.57 16.83
CA ALA A 262 4.05 3.67 16.29
C ALA A 262 4.94 3.22 15.13
N PRO A 263 5.21 4.08 14.14
CA PRO A 263 6.21 3.82 13.11
C PRO A 263 7.59 3.56 13.70
N VAL A 264 8.29 2.58 13.13
CA VAL A 264 9.68 2.35 13.51
C VAL A 264 10.53 3.56 13.15
N ARG A 265 11.45 3.91 14.06
CA ARG A 265 12.38 5.03 13.89
C ARG A 265 13.83 4.58 14.15
N HIS A 266 14.77 5.39 13.68
CA HIS A 266 16.20 5.22 13.97
C HIS A 266 16.77 3.93 13.37
N VAL A 267 16.35 3.63 12.14
CA VAL A 267 16.85 2.53 11.32
C VAL A 267 17.73 3.09 10.20
N SER A 268 18.78 2.37 9.84
CA SER A 268 19.63 2.65 8.69
C SER A 268 18.97 2.22 7.38
N PHE A 269 19.50 2.67 6.25
CA PHE A 269 19.11 2.13 4.94
C PHE A 269 19.29 0.62 4.85
N TYR A 270 20.41 0.09 5.41
CA TYR A 270 20.67 -1.34 5.41
C TYR A 270 19.64 -2.14 6.20
N GLU A 271 19.16 -1.61 7.33
CA GLU A 271 18.09 -2.22 8.11
C GLU A 271 16.75 -2.15 7.37
N ALA A 272 16.44 -1.01 6.76
CA ALA A 272 15.23 -0.81 5.98
C ALA A 272 15.15 -1.76 4.78
N ASP A 273 16.26 -1.93 4.03
CA ASP A 273 16.37 -2.86 2.91
C ASP A 273 16.28 -4.32 3.36
N ALA A 274 16.93 -4.67 4.49
CA ALA A 274 16.87 -6.02 5.05
C ALA A 274 15.45 -6.38 5.53
N PHE A 275 14.76 -5.45 6.18
CA PHE A 275 13.36 -5.63 6.56
C PHE A 275 12.46 -5.80 5.33
N ALA A 276 12.63 -4.96 4.32
CA ALA A 276 11.88 -5.06 3.08
C ALA A 276 12.06 -6.43 2.40
N ARG A 277 13.30 -6.93 2.31
CA ARG A 277 13.59 -8.28 1.77
C ARG A 277 13.00 -9.40 2.63
N TRP A 278 13.08 -9.29 3.95
CA TRP A 278 12.47 -10.25 4.87
C TRP A 278 10.96 -10.35 4.67
N SER A 279 10.29 -9.21 4.48
CA SER A 279 8.85 -9.15 4.24
C SER A 279 8.44 -9.51 2.79
N GLY A 280 9.39 -9.91 1.92
CA GLY A 280 9.12 -10.18 0.51
C GLY A 280 8.82 -8.93 -0.32
N ARG A 281 9.22 -7.76 0.15
CA ARG A 281 8.97 -6.44 -0.43
C ARG A 281 10.27 -5.74 -0.81
N ARG A 282 10.13 -4.48 -1.25
CA ARG A 282 11.23 -3.56 -1.52
C ARG A 282 10.97 -2.17 -0.93
N LEU A 283 12.01 -1.35 -0.92
CA LEU A 283 11.84 0.07 -0.69
C LEU A 283 11.33 0.75 -1.98
N PRO A 284 10.55 1.83 -1.88
CA PRO A 284 10.21 2.64 -3.05
C PRO A 284 11.43 3.33 -3.62
N THR A 285 11.44 3.60 -4.92
CA THR A 285 12.33 4.60 -5.49
C THR A 285 11.85 6.00 -5.09
N GLU A 286 12.75 7.01 -5.12
CA GLU A 286 12.33 8.39 -4.85
C GLU A 286 11.29 8.91 -5.86
N ALA A 287 11.32 8.39 -7.08
CA ALA A 287 10.39 8.77 -8.13
C ALA A 287 8.98 8.18 -7.90
N GLU A 288 8.88 6.92 -7.47
CA GLU A 288 7.63 6.29 -7.06
C GLU A 288 7.00 7.01 -5.88
N TRP A 289 7.81 7.33 -4.86
CA TRP A 289 7.35 8.05 -3.68
C TRP A 289 6.82 9.45 -4.05
N GLU A 290 7.56 10.20 -4.88
CA GLU A 290 7.15 11.55 -5.30
C GLU A 290 5.90 11.51 -6.17
N GLN A 291 5.78 10.54 -7.08
CA GLN A 291 4.58 10.33 -7.88
C GLN A 291 3.35 10.09 -6.99
N ALA A 292 3.46 9.22 -6.00
CA ALA A 292 2.39 8.94 -5.05
C ALA A 292 1.99 10.18 -4.23
N ALA A 293 2.99 10.92 -3.73
CA ALA A 293 2.76 12.14 -2.96
C ALA A 293 2.09 13.27 -3.76
N ARG A 294 2.27 13.29 -5.09
CA ARG A 294 1.63 14.27 -5.97
C ARG A 294 0.24 13.84 -6.44
N ALA A 295 0.04 12.54 -6.65
CA ALA A 295 -1.19 12.00 -7.24
C ALA A 295 -2.33 11.92 -6.22
N ASP A 296 -2.10 11.29 -5.06
CA ASP A 296 -3.12 11.11 -4.02
C ASP A 296 -2.48 11.00 -2.62
N PRO A 297 -2.06 12.11 -2.03
CA PRO A 297 -1.46 12.08 -0.69
C PRO A 297 -2.45 11.62 0.40
N ALA A 298 -3.76 11.76 0.17
CA ALA A 298 -4.80 11.38 1.14
C ALA A 298 -5.02 9.86 1.23
N ALA A 299 -4.56 9.10 0.23
CA ALA A 299 -4.60 7.64 0.26
C ALA A 299 -3.57 7.02 1.22
N PHE A 300 -2.75 7.83 1.88
CA PHE A 300 -1.67 7.37 2.75
C PHE A 300 -1.81 7.97 4.15
N SER A 301 -1.61 7.16 5.17
CA SER A 301 -1.42 7.69 6.52
C SER A 301 0.03 8.14 6.71
N ASN A 302 0.20 9.29 7.33
CA ASN A 302 1.53 9.82 7.67
C ASN A 302 2.52 9.80 6.49
N LEU A 303 2.06 10.17 5.29
CA LEU A 303 2.93 10.25 4.12
C LEU A 303 4.04 11.27 4.34
N THR A 304 3.72 12.36 5.04
CA THR A 304 4.67 13.40 5.43
C THR A 304 4.60 13.65 6.95
N GLY A 305 5.71 14.12 7.53
CA GLY A 305 5.74 14.69 8.86
C GLY A 305 5.77 13.71 10.04
N GLU A 306 6.01 12.41 9.84
CA GLU A 306 6.15 11.46 10.95
C GLU A 306 7.57 10.87 11.03
N VAL A 307 8.06 10.30 9.93
CA VAL A 307 9.43 9.81 9.78
C VAL A 307 9.92 10.06 8.35
N TRP A 308 11.20 10.37 8.20
CA TRP A 308 11.86 10.30 6.90
C TRP A 308 11.83 8.86 6.39
N GLN A 309 11.37 8.66 5.17
CA GLN A 309 11.18 7.35 4.57
C GLN A 309 12.36 7.04 3.65
N TRP A 310 13.13 5.98 3.95
CA TRP A 310 14.20 5.50 3.10
C TRP A 310 13.68 5.09 1.72
N THR A 311 14.38 5.50 0.68
CA THR A 311 14.12 5.05 -0.69
C THR A 311 15.27 4.18 -1.21
N ALA A 312 15.00 3.38 -2.23
CA ALA A 312 16.01 2.59 -2.93
C ALA A 312 16.94 3.44 -3.83
N SER A 313 16.70 4.76 -3.91
CA SER A 313 17.44 5.65 -4.81
C SER A 313 18.72 6.16 -4.21
N ALA A 314 19.82 6.02 -4.95
CA ALA A 314 21.07 6.69 -4.62
C ALA A 314 20.93 8.21 -4.78
N TYR A 315 21.55 8.97 -3.89
CA TYR A 315 21.61 10.41 -3.99
C TYR A 315 22.58 10.82 -5.12
N ALA A 316 22.01 11.08 -6.29
CA ALA A 316 22.72 11.47 -7.50
C ALA A 316 22.09 12.74 -8.11
N PRO A 317 22.82 13.47 -8.96
CA PRO A 317 22.28 14.65 -9.64
C PRO A 317 21.13 14.26 -10.57
N TYR A 318 20.07 15.04 -10.59
CA TYR A 318 19.03 14.91 -11.59
C TYR A 318 19.56 15.28 -13.00
N PRO A 319 18.97 14.74 -14.08
CA PRO A 319 19.31 15.15 -15.44
C PRO A 319 19.20 16.67 -15.61
N GLY A 320 20.31 17.33 -15.98
CA GLY A 320 20.35 18.80 -16.11
C GLY A 320 20.56 19.55 -14.80
N PHE A 321 20.91 18.88 -13.71
CA PHE A 321 21.27 19.54 -12.45
C PHE A 321 22.34 20.61 -12.64
N CYS A 322 22.10 21.78 -12.04
CA CYS A 322 23.06 22.86 -11.93
C CYS A 322 23.09 23.35 -10.48
N PRO A 323 24.27 23.43 -9.84
CA PRO A 323 24.35 23.97 -8.48
C PRO A 323 23.96 25.46 -8.48
N THR A 324 23.45 25.93 -7.33
CA THR A 324 23.17 27.36 -7.12
C THR A 324 24.44 28.18 -7.34
N GLU A 325 24.31 29.39 -7.86
CA GLU A 325 25.45 30.28 -8.09
C GLU A 325 26.09 30.80 -6.77
N GLY A 326 27.37 31.17 -6.83
CA GLY A 326 28.10 31.78 -5.74
C GLY A 326 28.46 30.80 -4.61
N THR A 327 28.56 31.30 -3.40
CA THR A 327 28.94 30.51 -2.21
C THR A 327 27.95 29.40 -1.86
N ALA A 328 26.68 29.56 -2.25
CA ALA A 328 25.66 28.54 -2.08
C ALA A 328 25.85 27.30 -2.98
N ALA A 329 26.74 27.34 -3.97
CA ALA A 329 27.03 26.21 -4.87
C ALA A 329 27.54 24.95 -4.12
N GLU A 330 28.13 25.14 -2.95
CA GLU A 330 28.63 24.03 -2.12
C GLU A 330 27.54 23.35 -1.24
N TYR A 331 26.28 23.80 -1.31
CA TYR A 331 25.25 23.38 -0.37
C TYR A 331 24.86 21.89 -0.48
N ASN A 332 24.58 21.40 -1.68
CA ASN A 332 24.08 20.02 -1.90
C ASN A 332 24.94 19.19 -2.87
N GLY A 333 25.36 19.77 -3.97
CA GLY A 333 25.94 19.03 -5.11
C GLY A 333 27.16 18.16 -4.76
N LYS A 334 28.02 18.62 -3.88
CA LYS A 334 29.23 17.88 -3.47
C LYS A 334 28.98 16.62 -2.61
N PHE A 335 27.74 16.44 -2.16
CA PHE A 335 27.36 15.27 -1.36
C PHE A 335 26.71 14.15 -2.18
N MET A 336 26.56 14.32 -3.49
CA MET A 336 25.92 13.39 -4.40
C MET A 336 26.79 12.15 -4.70
N ALA A 337 27.22 11.47 -3.65
CA ALA A 337 27.97 10.20 -3.74
C ALA A 337 27.80 9.38 -2.44
N ASN A 338 27.64 8.07 -2.60
CA ASN A 338 27.59 7.09 -1.50
C ASN A 338 26.48 7.31 -0.46
N GLN A 339 25.50 8.13 -0.76
CA GLN A 339 24.35 8.40 0.10
C GLN A 339 23.05 7.93 -0.55
N MET A 340 22.02 7.70 0.27
CA MET A 340 20.70 7.28 -0.17
C MET A 340 19.68 8.37 0.12
N VAL A 341 18.67 8.48 -0.73
CA VAL A 341 17.61 9.49 -0.60
C VAL A 341 16.56 9.08 0.41
N LEU A 342 16.08 10.04 1.20
CA LEU A 342 14.90 9.92 2.05
C LEU A 342 13.87 10.98 1.65
N ARG A 343 12.59 10.64 1.84
CA ARG A 343 11.44 11.49 1.53
C ARG A 343 10.48 11.62 2.70
N GLY A 344 9.65 12.66 2.71
CA GLY A 344 8.47 12.79 3.56
C GLY A 344 8.60 13.71 4.77
N GLY A 345 9.79 13.94 5.28
CA GLY A 345 9.94 14.70 6.54
C GLY A 345 9.65 13.86 7.79
N ALA A 346 10.04 14.36 8.95
CA ALA A 346 9.81 13.75 10.25
C ALA A 346 8.92 14.64 11.13
N PHE A 347 8.46 14.12 12.27
CA PHE A 347 7.66 14.89 13.25
C PHE A 347 8.35 16.18 13.74
N ALA A 348 9.68 16.21 13.65
CA ALA A 348 10.52 17.34 14.01
C ALA A 348 10.78 18.30 12.84
N THR A 349 10.39 17.95 11.62
CA THR A 349 10.56 18.79 10.42
C THR A 349 9.54 19.93 10.47
N PRO A 350 9.98 21.21 10.43
CA PRO A 350 9.06 22.36 10.48
C PRO A 350 8.04 22.38 9.35
N GLU A 351 6.86 22.92 9.65
CA GLU A 351 5.77 23.08 8.67
C GLU A 351 6.24 23.90 7.46
N GLY A 352 5.85 23.47 6.25
CA GLY A 352 6.24 24.10 4.98
C GLY A 352 7.66 23.79 4.53
N HIS A 353 8.46 23.07 5.33
CA HIS A 353 9.80 22.67 4.94
C HIS A 353 9.80 21.44 4.02
N ALA A 354 9.09 20.38 4.44
CA ALA A 354 8.93 19.17 3.62
C ALA A 354 7.91 19.44 2.49
N ARG A 355 8.24 19.02 1.28
CA ARG A 355 7.40 19.06 0.07
C ARG A 355 7.65 17.79 -0.76
N PRO A 356 6.77 17.44 -1.70
CA PRO A 356 6.94 16.21 -2.48
C PRO A 356 8.29 16.08 -3.18
N SER A 357 8.90 17.17 -3.64
CA SER A 357 10.19 17.17 -4.31
C SER A 357 11.40 17.16 -3.37
N TYR A 358 11.21 17.42 -2.07
CA TYR A 358 12.33 17.53 -1.12
C TYR A 358 13.14 16.22 -1.04
N ARG A 359 14.47 16.35 -1.16
CA ARG A 359 15.43 15.24 -1.11
C ARG A 359 16.33 15.38 0.10
N ASN A 360 16.05 14.62 1.16
CA ASN A 360 16.99 14.43 2.26
C ASN A 360 17.93 13.25 1.92
N PHE A 361 19.12 13.23 2.49
CA PHE A 361 20.14 12.23 2.15
C PHE A 361 21.06 11.94 3.31
N TYR A 362 21.39 10.65 3.50
CA TYR A 362 22.30 10.16 4.52
C TYR A 362 23.14 8.99 4.00
N TYR A 363 24.29 8.74 4.65
CA TYR A 363 25.05 7.53 4.36
C TYR A 363 24.26 6.28 4.80
N PRO A 364 24.34 5.16 4.05
CA PRO A 364 23.47 3.99 4.26
C PRO A 364 23.54 3.36 5.65
N HIS A 365 24.62 3.61 6.40
CA HIS A 365 24.84 3.05 7.74
C HIS A 365 24.39 3.96 8.89
N GLN A 366 24.01 5.19 8.60
CA GLN A 366 23.60 6.15 9.63
C GLN A 366 22.21 5.82 10.16
N ARG A 367 21.99 6.01 11.47
CA ARG A 367 20.78 5.54 12.17
C ARG A 367 20.17 6.56 13.14
N TRP A 368 20.86 7.65 13.49
CA TRP A 368 20.39 8.56 14.56
C TRP A 368 19.30 9.52 14.11
N MET A 369 19.04 9.67 12.81
CA MET A 369 17.97 10.49 12.29
C MET A 369 16.59 9.86 12.56
N PHE A 370 15.54 10.66 12.47
CA PHE A 370 14.14 10.23 12.58
C PHE A 370 13.68 9.58 11.27
N ALA A 371 14.36 8.50 10.89
CA ALA A 371 14.12 7.77 9.65
C ALA A 371 13.47 6.42 9.92
N GLY A 372 12.48 6.08 9.10
CA GLY A 372 11.70 4.85 9.12
C GLY A 372 11.48 4.28 7.73
N VAL A 373 10.43 3.48 7.57
CA VAL A 373 10.19 2.67 6.37
C VAL A 373 8.74 2.79 5.91
N ARG A 374 8.55 2.98 4.61
CA ARG A 374 7.33 2.65 3.88
C ARG A 374 7.71 1.65 2.81
N LEU A 375 6.97 0.56 2.73
CA LEU A 375 7.25 -0.51 1.77
C LEU A 375 6.66 -0.20 0.41
N ALA A 376 7.29 -0.78 -0.61
CA ALA A 376 6.80 -0.82 -1.98
C ALA A 376 6.80 -2.26 -2.50
N THR A 377 6.03 -2.49 -3.54
CA THR A 377 6.06 -3.75 -4.31
C THR A 377 5.75 -3.47 -5.78
N ASP A 378 6.06 -4.41 -6.65
CA ASP A 378 5.65 -4.33 -8.05
C ASP A 378 4.14 -4.58 -8.18
N GLY A 379 3.44 -3.90 -9.08
CA GLY A 379 1.98 -3.87 -9.15
C GLY A 379 1.32 -5.26 -9.18
N ALA A 380 1.92 -6.21 -9.90
CA ALA A 380 1.43 -7.58 -9.99
C ALA A 380 1.50 -8.38 -8.66
N GLN A 381 2.35 -8.01 -7.73
CA GLN A 381 2.51 -8.72 -6.46
C GLN A 381 1.43 -8.38 -5.42
N VAL A 382 0.87 -7.17 -5.46
CA VAL A 382 -0.18 -6.75 -4.50
C VAL A 382 -1.50 -7.45 -4.75
N GLU A 383 -1.85 -7.69 -6.03
CA GLU A 383 -3.05 -8.43 -6.40
C GLU A 383 -3.01 -9.87 -5.87
N ASP A 384 -1.82 -10.47 -5.83
CA ASP A 384 -1.62 -11.86 -5.40
C ASP A 384 -1.62 -12.01 -3.86
N GLU A 385 -1.16 -11.03 -3.10
CA GLU A 385 -0.97 -11.18 -1.65
C GLU A 385 -2.21 -10.91 -0.80
N GLY A 386 -3.07 -9.95 -1.17
CA GLY A 386 -4.37 -9.80 -0.51
C GLY A 386 -5.23 -11.05 -0.72
N ALA A 387 -5.17 -11.64 -1.91
CA ALA A 387 -5.79 -12.92 -2.22
C ALA A 387 -5.09 -14.07 -1.50
N HIS A 388 -3.78 -14.03 -1.34
CA HIS A 388 -2.97 -15.03 -0.65
C HIS A 388 -3.27 -15.09 0.86
N ASP A 389 -3.34 -13.95 1.53
CA ASP A 389 -3.68 -13.88 2.96
C ASP A 389 -5.13 -14.31 3.22
N ALA A 390 -6.07 -13.88 2.38
CA ALA A 390 -7.45 -14.35 2.46
C ALA A 390 -7.57 -15.85 2.19
N PHE A 391 -6.83 -16.38 1.21
CA PHE A 391 -6.79 -17.81 0.93
C PHE A 391 -6.20 -18.60 2.09
N ARG A 392 -5.10 -18.11 2.68
CA ARG A 392 -4.48 -18.72 3.85
C ARG A 392 -5.44 -18.76 5.05
N GLN A 393 -6.14 -17.66 5.32
CA GLN A 393 -7.11 -17.58 6.41
C GLN A 393 -8.30 -18.52 6.18
N ASP A 394 -8.88 -18.53 4.98
CA ASP A 394 -9.98 -19.44 4.61
C ASP A 394 -9.57 -20.91 4.71
N MET A 395 -8.31 -21.26 4.37
CA MET A 395 -7.75 -22.60 4.55
C MET A 395 -7.68 -22.97 6.04
N ILE A 396 -7.15 -22.08 6.89
CA ILE A 396 -7.04 -22.32 8.33
C ILE A 396 -8.43 -22.51 8.94
N ASP A 397 -9.34 -21.60 8.67
CA ASP A 397 -10.68 -21.62 9.22
C ASP A 397 -11.47 -22.84 8.72
N GLY A 398 -11.42 -23.10 7.42
CA GLY A 398 -12.17 -24.19 6.80
C GLY A 398 -11.69 -25.57 7.22
N LEU A 399 -10.39 -25.79 7.30
CA LEU A 399 -9.80 -27.08 7.69
C LEU A 399 -9.83 -27.33 9.22
N SER A 400 -9.98 -26.25 10.02
CA SER A 400 -10.12 -26.36 11.48
C SER A 400 -11.54 -26.73 11.94
N ARG A 401 -12.54 -26.61 11.07
CA ARG A 401 -13.94 -26.95 11.39
C ARG A 401 -14.09 -28.45 11.62
N ARG A 402 -15.09 -28.81 12.42
CA ARG A 402 -15.46 -30.21 12.62
C ARG A 402 -15.94 -30.87 11.32
N VAL A 403 -16.66 -30.14 10.49
CA VAL A 403 -17.01 -30.49 9.12
C VAL A 403 -16.21 -29.55 8.25
N LYS A 404 -15.17 -30.08 7.61
CA LYS A 404 -14.25 -29.27 6.81
C LYS A 404 -14.93 -28.75 5.55
N ALA A 405 -14.75 -27.48 5.27
CA ALA A 405 -15.30 -26.85 4.07
C ALA A 405 -14.38 -25.70 3.61
N LEU A 406 -14.26 -25.53 2.30
CA LEU A 406 -13.48 -24.47 1.69
C LEU A 406 -14.37 -23.64 0.74
N PRO A 407 -14.17 -22.31 0.67
CA PRO A 407 -14.93 -21.46 -0.23
C PRO A 407 -14.64 -21.77 -1.72
N PRO A 408 -15.67 -21.85 -2.59
CA PRO A 408 -15.50 -22.18 -4.00
C PRO A 408 -14.79 -21.09 -4.82
N LYS A 409 -14.69 -19.86 -4.33
CA LYS A 409 -13.97 -18.76 -4.99
C LYS A 409 -12.50 -19.12 -5.29
N TRP A 410 -11.91 -20.02 -4.51
CA TRP A 410 -10.51 -20.43 -4.66
C TRP A 410 -10.25 -21.47 -5.76
N PHE A 411 -11.29 -21.95 -6.41
CA PHE A 411 -11.12 -22.80 -7.61
C PHE A 411 -10.49 -22.05 -8.80
N TYR A 412 -10.76 -20.75 -8.93
CA TYR A 412 -10.52 -19.96 -10.14
C TYR A 412 -9.14 -19.30 -10.13
N ASP A 413 -8.05 -20.11 -10.09
CA ASP A 413 -6.75 -19.69 -10.58
C ASP A 413 -6.65 -19.91 -12.10
N ALA A 414 -5.50 -19.63 -12.73
CA ALA A 414 -5.32 -19.80 -14.17
C ALA A 414 -5.66 -21.23 -14.66
N GLU A 415 -5.21 -22.26 -13.91
CA GLU A 415 -5.50 -23.65 -14.27
C GLU A 415 -6.95 -24.03 -13.97
N GLY A 416 -7.51 -23.58 -12.84
CA GLY A 416 -8.91 -23.80 -12.51
C GLY A 416 -9.85 -23.15 -13.52
N SER A 417 -9.56 -21.94 -13.96
CA SER A 417 -10.33 -21.24 -15.01
C SER A 417 -10.27 -22.00 -16.33
N ARG A 418 -9.09 -22.51 -16.73
CA ARG A 418 -8.93 -23.35 -17.92
C ARG A 418 -9.75 -24.66 -17.82
N LEU A 419 -9.68 -25.32 -16.67
CA LEU A 419 -10.45 -26.54 -16.42
C LEU A 419 -11.97 -26.26 -16.44
N PHE A 420 -12.41 -25.13 -15.87
CA PHE A 420 -13.82 -24.74 -15.92
C PHE A 420 -14.28 -24.47 -17.35
N GLU A 421 -13.48 -23.83 -18.20
CA GLU A 421 -13.80 -23.71 -19.61
C GLU A 421 -13.94 -25.07 -20.30
N GLU A 422 -13.12 -26.05 -19.97
CA GLU A 422 -13.28 -27.43 -20.48
C GLU A 422 -14.60 -28.06 -19.98
N ILE A 423 -14.91 -27.90 -18.67
CA ILE A 423 -16.19 -28.35 -18.10
C ILE A 423 -17.37 -27.81 -18.92
N THR A 424 -17.37 -26.50 -19.26
CA THR A 424 -18.49 -25.89 -20.01
C THR A 424 -18.71 -26.50 -21.38
N ARG A 425 -17.74 -27.22 -21.95
CA ARG A 425 -17.80 -27.90 -23.27
C ARG A 425 -18.20 -29.37 -23.15
N LEU A 426 -18.22 -29.94 -21.94
CA LEU A 426 -18.59 -31.35 -21.73
C LEU A 426 -20.07 -31.61 -22.11
N PRO A 427 -20.36 -32.78 -22.70
CA PRO A 427 -21.74 -33.17 -22.99
C PRO A 427 -22.66 -33.19 -21.77
N GLU A 428 -22.12 -33.63 -20.62
CA GLU A 428 -22.83 -33.75 -19.36
C GLU A 428 -23.12 -32.39 -18.71
N TYR A 429 -22.27 -31.38 -18.94
CA TYR A 429 -22.41 -30.02 -18.36
C TYR A 429 -23.34 -29.17 -19.23
N TYR A 430 -24.64 -29.36 -19.07
CA TYR A 430 -25.69 -28.68 -19.83
C TYR A 430 -25.91 -27.20 -19.47
N PRO A 431 -25.61 -26.68 -18.21
CA PRO A 431 -26.09 -25.35 -17.79
C PRO A 431 -25.67 -24.22 -18.72
N THR A 432 -24.41 -24.15 -19.13
CA THR A 432 -23.90 -23.08 -20.00
C THR A 432 -24.65 -23.05 -21.35
N ARG A 433 -24.77 -24.19 -21.99
CA ARG A 433 -25.40 -24.29 -23.32
C ARG A 433 -26.92 -23.99 -23.28
N GLN A 434 -27.61 -24.51 -22.28
CA GLN A 434 -29.04 -24.31 -22.12
C GLN A 434 -29.39 -22.87 -21.77
N GLU A 435 -28.58 -22.23 -20.89
CA GLU A 435 -28.77 -20.83 -20.51
C GLU A 435 -28.50 -19.90 -21.70
N ALA A 436 -27.43 -20.12 -22.48
CA ALA A 436 -27.15 -19.35 -23.68
C ALA A 436 -28.29 -19.50 -24.74
N ALA A 437 -28.81 -20.70 -24.91
CA ALA A 437 -29.96 -20.94 -25.81
C ALA A 437 -31.21 -20.22 -25.30
N LEU A 438 -31.50 -20.25 -24.02
CA LEU A 438 -32.62 -19.57 -23.40
C LEU A 438 -32.48 -18.05 -23.50
N LEU A 439 -31.31 -17.50 -23.23
CA LEU A 439 -30.99 -16.07 -23.38
C LEU A 439 -31.24 -15.60 -24.83
N ARG A 440 -30.77 -16.34 -25.84
CA ARG A 440 -31.05 -15.99 -27.25
C ARG A 440 -32.53 -15.90 -27.57
N ARG A 441 -33.34 -16.70 -26.89
CA ARG A 441 -34.80 -16.67 -27.06
C ARG A 441 -35.44 -15.45 -26.42
N VAL A 442 -35.03 -15.09 -25.18
CA VAL A 442 -35.74 -14.08 -24.38
C VAL A 442 -35.10 -12.68 -24.45
N ALA A 443 -33.83 -12.57 -24.75
CA ALA A 443 -33.11 -11.29 -24.73
C ALA A 443 -33.72 -10.23 -25.69
N PRO A 444 -34.19 -10.55 -26.89
CA PRO A 444 -34.82 -9.55 -27.76
C PRO A 444 -36.08 -8.91 -27.16
N GLU A 445 -36.90 -9.68 -26.45
CA GLU A 445 -38.11 -9.16 -25.79
C GLU A 445 -37.72 -8.35 -24.54
N TRP A 446 -36.77 -8.85 -23.72
CA TRP A 446 -36.40 -8.21 -22.49
C TRP A 446 -35.57 -6.93 -22.68
N ALA A 447 -34.73 -6.89 -23.73
CA ALA A 447 -34.01 -5.70 -24.15
C ALA A 447 -34.95 -4.52 -24.47
N GLY A 448 -36.13 -4.80 -25.07
CA GLY A 448 -37.14 -3.78 -25.28
C GLY A 448 -37.71 -3.10 -24.04
N ARG A 449 -37.45 -3.69 -22.86
CA ARG A 449 -37.83 -3.13 -21.53
C ARG A 449 -36.75 -2.32 -20.86
N PHE A 450 -35.52 -2.33 -21.37
CA PHE A 450 -34.37 -1.64 -20.74
C PHE A 450 -34.54 -0.11 -20.78
N GLY A 451 -35.13 0.40 -21.86
CA GLY A 451 -35.26 1.84 -22.09
C GLY A 451 -34.01 2.46 -22.72
N PRO A 452 -34.09 3.72 -23.13
CA PRO A 452 -32.96 4.43 -23.73
C PRO A 452 -31.84 4.65 -22.70
N ASP A 453 -30.62 4.67 -23.20
CA ASP A 453 -29.41 4.95 -22.38
C ASP A 453 -29.26 4.03 -21.17
N ALA A 454 -29.78 2.82 -21.19
CA ALA A 454 -29.67 1.87 -20.09
C ALA A 454 -28.22 1.45 -19.86
N VAL A 455 -27.89 1.08 -18.60
CA VAL A 455 -26.58 0.62 -18.19
C VAL A 455 -26.69 -0.85 -17.78
N LEU A 456 -25.95 -1.73 -18.45
CA LEU A 456 -25.86 -3.14 -18.10
C LEU A 456 -24.75 -3.34 -17.04
N VAL A 457 -25.11 -3.89 -15.88
CA VAL A 457 -24.20 -4.18 -14.77
C VAL A 457 -24.12 -5.69 -14.57
N GLU A 458 -23.00 -6.30 -14.90
CA GLU A 458 -22.80 -7.75 -14.79
C GLU A 458 -21.98 -8.11 -13.56
N LEU A 459 -22.48 -9.07 -12.78
CA LEU A 459 -21.81 -9.62 -11.61
C LEU A 459 -21.10 -10.92 -12.00
N GLY A 460 -19.77 -10.97 -11.84
CA GLY A 460 -18.94 -12.11 -12.25
C GLY A 460 -18.77 -12.19 -13.76
N SER A 461 -18.10 -11.21 -14.32
CA SER A 461 -17.99 -11.00 -15.77
C SER A 461 -16.93 -11.87 -16.45
N GLY A 462 -16.84 -13.14 -16.16
CA GLY A 462 -15.98 -14.05 -16.92
C GLY A 462 -16.11 -13.82 -18.43
N ALA A 463 -15.22 -14.40 -19.25
CA ALA A 463 -15.20 -14.25 -20.72
C ALA A 463 -16.48 -14.85 -21.37
N SER A 464 -17.68 -14.31 -21.08
CA SER A 464 -18.88 -15.03 -21.34
C SER A 464 -19.52 -14.69 -22.69
N GLU A 465 -19.77 -15.71 -23.47
CA GLU A 465 -20.68 -15.70 -24.63
C GLU A 465 -22.08 -15.14 -24.25
N LYS A 466 -22.52 -15.31 -23.03
CA LYS A 466 -23.82 -14.88 -22.51
C LYS A 466 -23.98 -13.37 -22.50
N THR A 467 -22.94 -12.66 -22.10
CA THR A 467 -22.87 -11.18 -22.14
C THR A 467 -23.11 -10.67 -23.56
N ARG A 468 -22.42 -11.26 -24.53
CA ARG A 468 -22.60 -10.89 -25.96
C ARG A 468 -24.03 -11.05 -26.45
N ILE A 469 -24.72 -12.10 -26.00
CA ILE A 469 -26.14 -12.31 -26.37
C ILE A 469 -27.01 -11.13 -25.88
N VAL A 470 -26.78 -10.64 -24.69
CA VAL A 470 -27.50 -9.48 -24.12
C VAL A 470 -27.12 -8.19 -24.84
N LEU A 471 -25.83 -7.96 -25.09
CA LEU A 471 -25.31 -6.78 -25.78
C LEU A 471 -25.80 -6.71 -27.24
N ASP A 472 -25.88 -7.84 -27.94
CA ASP A 472 -26.40 -7.92 -29.30
C ASP A 472 -27.90 -7.60 -29.38
N ALA A 473 -28.66 -7.97 -28.35
CA ALA A 473 -30.10 -7.68 -28.27
C ALA A 473 -30.38 -6.23 -27.81
N ALA A 474 -29.50 -5.61 -27.05
CA ALA A 474 -29.67 -4.28 -26.43
C ALA A 474 -28.64 -3.28 -26.99
N ARG A 475 -28.76 -2.89 -28.25
CA ARG A 475 -27.77 -2.04 -28.94
C ARG A 475 -27.77 -0.58 -28.52
N ASP A 476 -28.79 -0.12 -27.80
CA ASP A 476 -28.94 1.27 -27.33
C ASP A 476 -28.47 1.46 -25.86
N LEU A 477 -27.60 0.57 -25.38
CA LEU A 477 -27.02 0.71 -24.06
C LEU A 477 -26.02 1.89 -24.02
N ALA A 478 -26.09 2.70 -22.98
CA ALA A 478 -25.12 3.76 -22.72
C ALA A 478 -23.76 3.20 -22.25
N ALA A 479 -23.78 2.17 -21.40
CA ALA A 479 -22.58 1.55 -20.90
C ALA A 479 -22.79 0.07 -20.50
N TYR A 480 -21.68 -0.65 -20.46
CA TYR A 480 -21.53 -1.95 -19.84
C TYR A 480 -20.54 -1.86 -18.68
N VAL A 481 -20.94 -2.32 -17.51
CA VAL A 481 -20.17 -2.29 -16.27
C VAL A 481 -19.96 -3.73 -15.79
N PRO A 482 -18.89 -4.40 -16.23
CA PRO A 482 -18.51 -5.68 -15.67
C PRO A 482 -17.91 -5.50 -14.26
N ILE A 483 -18.31 -6.38 -13.32
CA ILE A 483 -17.77 -6.42 -11.95
C ILE A 483 -17.15 -7.79 -11.73
N ASP A 484 -15.89 -7.84 -11.32
CA ASP A 484 -15.20 -9.08 -10.97
C ASP A 484 -14.15 -8.82 -9.89
N ILE A 485 -13.76 -9.86 -9.14
CA ILE A 485 -12.73 -9.78 -8.11
C ILE A 485 -11.31 -9.82 -8.69
N SER A 486 -11.15 -10.31 -9.93
CA SER A 486 -9.86 -10.45 -10.62
C SER A 486 -9.64 -9.28 -11.58
N PRO A 487 -8.76 -8.30 -11.25
CA PRO A 487 -8.48 -7.15 -12.11
C PRO A 487 -7.92 -7.55 -13.48
N SER A 488 -7.04 -8.53 -13.55
CA SER A 488 -6.42 -8.98 -14.80
C SER A 488 -7.44 -9.62 -15.73
N ALA A 489 -8.27 -10.55 -15.23
CA ALA A 489 -9.32 -11.19 -16.02
C ALA A 489 -10.40 -10.19 -16.44
N LEU A 490 -10.76 -9.26 -15.55
CA LEU A 490 -11.73 -8.20 -15.81
C LEU A 490 -11.25 -7.26 -16.92
N ASN A 491 -10.01 -6.80 -16.88
CA ASN A 491 -9.45 -5.90 -17.88
C ASN A 491 -9.35 -6.58 -19.24
N GLU A 492 -8.89 -7.83 -19.29
CA GLU A 492 -8.81 -8.61 -20.53
C GLU A 492 -10.21 -8.84 -21.15
N ALA A 493 -11.21 -9.14 -20.32
CA ALA A 493 -12.60 -9.28 -20.78
C ALA A 493 -13.16 -7.94 -21.29
N ALA A 494 -12.88 -6.84 -20.57
CA ALA A 494 -13.31 -5.50 -20.96
C ALA A 494 -12.69 -5.06 -22.30
N GLU A 495 -11.41 -5.34 -22.53
CA GLU A 495 -10.75 -5.03 -23.82
C GLU A 495 -11.37 -5.81 -24.98
N ARG A 496 -11.68 -7.10 -24.79
CA ARG A 496 -12.37 -7.90 -25.80
C ARG A 496 -13.76 -7.34 -26.15
N ILE A 497 -14.51 -6.92 -25.14
CA ILE A 497 -15.83 -6.30 -25.38
C ILE A 497 -15.68 -4.94 -26.07
N ARG A 498 -14.72 -4.10 -25.70
CA ARG A 498 -14.43 -2.83 -26.41
C ARG A 498 -14.10 -3.04 -27.89
N ALA A 499 -13.33 -4.09 -28.19
CA ALA A 499 -12.98 -4.44 -29.57
C ALA A 499 -14.22 -4.90 -30.39
N ASP A 500 -15.10 -5.71 -29.78
CA ASP A 500 -16.29 -6.25 -30.43
C ASP A 500 -17.41 -5.19 -30.53
N TYR A 501 -17.47 -4.22 -29.62
CA TYR A 501 -18.53 -3.19 -29.54
C TYR A 501 -17.95 -1.78 -29.47
N PRO A 502 -17.34 -1.22 -30.54
CA PRO A 502 -16.61 0.04 -30.52
C PRO A 502 -17.44 1.28 -30.11
N GLY A 503 -18.78 1.18 -30.17
CA GLY A 503 -19.68 2.27 -29.76
C GLY A 503 -20.16 2.19 -28.30
N LEU A 504 -19.85 1.09 -27.60
CA LEU A 504 -20.30 0.85 -26.24
C LEU A 504 -19.24 1.32 -25.23
N LYS A 505 -19.65 2.13 -24.27
CA LYS A 505 -18.78 2.50 -23.15
C LYS A 505 -18.63 1.31 -22.19
N VAL A 506 -17.40 0.83 -21.99
CA VAL A 506 -17.10 -0.28 -21.07
C VAL A 506 -16.33 0.25 -19.87
N VAL A 507 -16.93 0.13 -18.68
CA VAL A 507 -16.41 0.66 -17.40
C VAL A 507 -16.20 -0.51 -16.43
N PRO A 508 -15.04 -1.17 -16.41
CA PRO A 508 -14.77 -2.28 -15.51
C PRO A 508 -14.65 -1.78 -14.06
N VAL A 509 -15.19 -2.56 -13.12
CA VAL A 509 -15.17 -2.29 -11.69
C VAL A 509 -14.61 -3.51 -10.96
N VAL A 510 -13.48 -3.36 -10.30
CA VAL A 510 -12.95 -4.41 -9.42
C VAL A 510 -13.76 -4.41 -8.13
N GLY A 511 -14.37 -5.53 -7.79
CA GLY A 511 -15.20 -5.63 -6.58
C GLY A 511 -15.68 -7.04 -6.28
N ASP A 512 -16.00 -7.26 -5.01
CA ASP A 512 -16.62 -8.48 -4.52
C ASP A 512 -18.16 -8.35 -4.57
N PHE A 513 -18.84 -9.44 -4.90
CA PHE A 513 -20.30 -9.50 -4.90
C PHE A 513 -20.91 -9.31 -3.51
N GLU A 514 -20.16 -9.61 -2.45
CA GLU A 514 -20.61 -9.42 -1.07
C GLU A 514 -20.68 -7.94 -0.69
N HIS A 515 -19.94 -7.06 -1.40
CA HIS A 515 -19.84 -5.63 -1.13
C HIS A 515 -19.93 -4.81 -2.42
N LEU A 516 -21.13 -4.79 -3.05
CA LEU A 516 -21.35 -4.05 -4.28
C LEU A 516 -21.29 -2.54 -4.06
N ALA A 517 -20.43 -1.86 -4.85
CA ALA A 517 -20.41 -0.41 -4.94
C ALA A 517 -21.32 0.10 -6.06
N PRO A 518 -21.88 1.30 -5.95
CA PRO A 518 -22.63 1.91 -7.06
C PRO A 518 -21.77 2.03 -8.32
N PRO A 519 -22.35 1.75 -9.52
CA PRO A 519 -21.63 1.98 -10.77
C PRO A 519 -21.08 3.40 -10.85
N PRO A 520 -19.86 3.59 -11.40
CA PRO A 520 -19.26 4.91 -11.53
C PRO A 520 -20.15 5.90 -12.28
N VAL A 521 -20.12 7.18 -11.91
CA VAL A 521 -20.95 8.25 -12.51
C VAL A 521 -20.76 8.32 -14.03
N GLU A 522 -19.59 8.02 -14.50
CA GLU A 522 -19.22 7.97 -15.92
C GLU A 522 -19.95 6.89 -16.72
N ALA A 523 -20.50 5.87 -16.07
CA ALA A 523 -21.33 4.85 -16.74
C ALA A 523 -22.69 5.41 -17.23
N GLY A 524 -23.09 6.59 -16.75
CA GLY A 524 -24.37 7.22 -17.14
C GLY A 524 -25.44 7.13 -16.06
N GLN A 525 -26.57 7.81 -16.31
CA GLN A 525 -27.69 7.93 -15.38
C GLN A 525 -28.94 7.17 -15.89
N GLY A 526 -28.84 6.38 -16.96
CA GLY A 526 -29.91 5.59 -17.48
C GLY A 526 -30.38 4.46 -16.55
N ARG A 527 -31.46 3.79 -16.93
CA ARG A 527 -31.98 2.64 -16.17
C ARG A 527 -30.90 1.58 -16.02
N ARG A 528 -30.69 1.09 -14.81
CA ARG A 528 -29.66 0.07 -14.51
C ARG A 528 -30.28 -1.32 -14.66
N ILE A 529 -29.55 -2.20 -15.34
CA ILE A 529 -29.96 -3.58 -15.62
C ILE A 529 -28.88 -4.49 -15.01
N GLY A 530 -29.20 -5.17 -13.90
CA GLY A 530 -28.34 -6.19 -13.33
C GLY A 530 -28.35 -7.46 -14.16
N PHE A 531 -27.22 -8.12 -14.31
CA PHE A 531 -27.07 -9.39 -15.00
C PHE A 531 -26.19 -10.35 -14.18
N PHE A 532 -26.79 -11.47 -13.77
CA PHE A 532 -26.09 -12.49 -12.97
C PHE A 532 -26.39 -13.88 -13.52
N PRO A 533 -25.69 -14.30 -14.57
CA PRO A 533 -25.88 -15.59 -15.22
C PRO A 533 -25.16 -16.75 -14.54
N GLY A 534 -25.28 -17.95 -15.07
CA GLY A 534 -24.49 -19.13 -14.73
C GLY A 534 -24.98 -19.91 -13.52
N SER A 535 -26.13 -19.54 -12.96
CA SER A 535 -26.60 -20.10 -11.69
C SER A 535 -25.63 -19.94 -10.51
N THR A 536 -24.75 -18.96 -10.59
CA THR A 536 -23.74 -18.63 -9.58
C THR A 536 -24.39 -18.32 -8.21
N ILE A 537 -25.61 -17.77 -8.20
CA ILE A 537 -26.39 -17.55 -6.99
C ILE A 537 -26.64 -18.85 -6.21
N GLY A 538 -26.62 -19.99 -6.87
CA GLY A 538 -26.76 -21.32 -6.28
C GLY A 538 -25.57 -21.74 -5.40
N ASN A 539 -24.42 -21.08 -5.57
CA ASN A 539 -23.22 -21.37 -4.77
C ASN A 539 -23.26 -20.68 -3.40
N LEU A 540 -24.20 -19.75 -3.21
CA LEU A 540 -24.38 -19.00 -1.97
C LEU A 540 -25.33 -19.71 -0.99
N THR A 541 -25.17 -19.44 0.31
CA THR A 541 -26.21 -19.81 1.27
C THR A 541 -27.48 -18.99 1.01
N PRO A 542 -28.68 -19.46 1.45
CA PRO A 542 -29.91 -18.70 1.26
C PRO A 542 -29.83 -17.27 1.80
N GLU A 543 -29.19 -17.07 2.94
CA GLU A 543 -28.99 -15.77 3.59
C GLU A 543 -28.07 -14.88 2.76
N ALA A 544 -26.95 -15.43 2.28
CA ALA A 544 -26.00 -14.70 1.43
C ALA A 544 -26.61 -14.33 0.07
N ALA A 545 -27.41 -15.23 -0.54
CA ALA A 545 -28.13 -14.95 -1.77
C ALA A 545 -29.15 -13.81 -1.61
N ILE A 546 -29.88 -13.78 -0.48
CA ILE A 546 -30.81 -12.67 -0.16
C ILE A 546 -30.03 -11.37 0.05
N ALA A 547 -28.92 -11.41 0.79
CA ALA A 547 -28.09 -10.25 1.05
C ALA A 547 -27.54 -9.67 -0.27
N LEU A 548 -27.00 -10.51 -1.16
CA LEU A 548 -26.51 -10.09 -2.48
C LEU A 548 -27.62 -9.40 -3.31
N LEU A 549 -28.78 -10.03 -3.45
CA LEU A 549 -29.87 -9.45 -4.23
C LEU A 549 -30.40 -8.15 -3.61
N ARG A 550 -30.39 -8.02 -2.28
CA ARG A 550 -30.76 -6.78 -1.58
C ARG A 550 -29.74 -5.68 -1.88
N SER A 551 -28.45 -5.95 -1.74
CA SER A 551 -27.38 -5.03 -2.10
C SER A 551 -27.44 -4.62 -3.56
N ALA A 552 -27.68 -5.58 -4.47
CA ALA A 552 -27.89 -5.27 -5.89
C ALA A 552 -29.08 -4.33 -6.12
N ARG A 553 -30.20 -4.51 -5.39
CA ARG A 553 -31.35 -3.62 -5.48
C ARG A 553 -31.03 -2.19 -5.01
N GLU A 554 -30.32 -2.06 -3.90
CA GLU A 554 -29.88 -0.77 -3.35
C GLU A 554 -28.95 -0.03 -4.31
N VAL A 555 -27.99 -0.74 -4.89
CA VAL A 555 -26.97 -0.20 -5.80
C VAL A 555 -27.58 0.17 -7.17
N LEU A 556 -28.45 -0.67 -7.70
CA LEU A 556 -29.09 -0.44 -9.00
C LEU A 556 -30.21 0.59 -8.90
N GLY A 557 -30.89 0.69 -7.76
CA GLY A 557 -31.92 1.67 -7.49
C GLY A 557 -33.33 1.28 -7.95
N GLU A 558 -34.32 2.12 -7.60
CA GLU A 558 -35.71 1.91 -7.94
C GLU A 558 -35.95 1.91 -9.45
N GLY A 559 -36.85 1.03 -9.91
CA GLY A 559 -37.19 0.87 -11.31
C GLY A 559 -36.15 0.10 -12.14
N SER A 560 -35.08 -0.37 -11.51
CA SER A 560 -34.08 -1.24 -12.15
C SER A 560 -34.66 -2.62 -12.49
N LEU A 561 -34.01 -3.29 -13.44
CA LEU A 561 -34.24 -4.68 -13.77
C LEU A 561 -33.09 -5.54 -13.35
N PHE A 562 -33.36 -6.83 -13.10
CA PHE A 562 -32.28 -7.79 -12.78
C PHE A 562 -32.55 -9.12 -13.49
N ILE A 563 -31.61 -9.55 -14.32
CA ILE A 563 -31.69 -10.83 -15.06
C ILE A 563 -30.87 -11.84 -14.25
N LEU A 564 -31.54 -12.86 -13.71
CA LEU A 564 -30.95 -13.89 -12.87
C LEU A 564 -31.07 -15.25 -13.59
N GLY A 565 -29.91 -15.88 -13.82
CA GLY A 565 -29.81 -17.26 -14.28
C GLY A 565 -29.84 -18.26 -13.16
N VAL A 566 -30.64 -19.31 -13.28
CA VAL A 566 -30.76 -20.37 -12.26
C VAL A 566 -30.82 -21.75 -12.88
N ASP A 567 -30.17 -22.71 -12.29
CA ASP A 567 -30.35 -24.11 -12.64
C ASP A 567 -31.53 -24.74 -11.87
N LEU A 568 -32.33 -25.55 -12.54
CA LEU A 568 -33.56 -26.07 -11.99
C LEU A 568 -33.40 -27.47 -11.40
N VAL A 569 -34.29 -27.81 -10.44
CA VAL A 569 -34.41 -29.17 -9.90
C VAL A 569 -34.81 -30.13 -11.02
N LYS A 570 -34.07 -31.23 -11.15
CA LYS A 570 -34.31 -32.31 -12.13
C LYS A 570 -33.83 -33.66 -11.58
N SER A 571 -33.80 -34.70 -12.42
CA SER A 571 -33.39 -36.01 -11.92
C SER A 571 -31.97 -36.00 -11.33
N PRO A 572 -31.74 -36.65 -10.19
CA PRO A 572 -30.41 -36.72 -9.58
C PRO A 572 -29.34 -37.26 -10.52
N GLN A 573 -29.69 -38.16 -11.43
CA GLN A 573 -28.73 -38.73 -12.38
C GLN A 573 -28.18 -37.66 -13.34
N VAL A 574 -29.03 -36.78 -13.84
CA VAL A 574 -28.60 -35.66 -14.72
C VAL A 574 -27.78 -34.66 -13.95
N LEU A 575 -28.18 -34.35 -12.70
CA LEU A 575 -27.47 -33.42 -11.85
C LEU A 575 -26.08 -33.93 -11.49
N VAL A 576 -25.97 -35.20 -11.04
CA VAL A 576 -24.68 -35.79 -10.66
C VAL A 576 -23.74 -35.88 -11.86
N ALA A 577 -24.21 -36.31 -13.02
CA ALA A 577 -23.38 -36.40 -14.24
C ALA A 577 -22.78 -35.05 -14.65
N ALA A 578 -23.45 -33.92 -14.37
CA ALA A 578 -22.92 -32.59 -14.68
C ALA A 578 -21.79 -32.15 -13.74
N TYR A 579 -21.64 -32.79 -12.56
CA TYR A 579 -20.62 -32.48 -11.55
C TYR A 579 -19.64 -33.63 -11.32
N ASP A 580 -19.81 -34.76 -12.03
CA ASP A 580 -18.93 -35.94 -11.99
C ASP A 580 -18.92 -36.58 -13.41
N ASP A 581 -18.26 -35.87 -14.31
CA ASP A 581 -18.20 -36.24 -15.73
C ASP A 581 -17.34 -37.49 -15.98
N ALA A 582 -17.68 -38.22 -17.02
CA ALA A 582 -16.98 -39.45 -17.39
C ALA A 582 -15.51 -39.26 -17.79
N GLN A 583 -15.08 -38.06 -18.18
CA GLN A 583 -13.71 -37.72 -18.55
C GLN A 583 -12.88 -37.31 -17.33
N GLY A 584 -13.50 -37.03 -16.16
CA GLY A 584 -12.84 -36.63 -14.93
C GLY A 584 -12.32 -35.19 -14.91
N VAL A 585 -12.81 -34.32 -15.80
CA VAL A 585 -12.41 -32.91 -15.85
C VAL A 585 -12.87 -32.16 -14.60
N THR A 586 -14.11 -32.41 -14.14
CA THR A 586 -14.63 -31.83 -12.90
C THR A 586 -13.86 -32.33 -11.67
N ALA A 587 -13.46 -33.59 -11.65
CA ALA A 587 -12.62 -34.14 -10.60
C ALA A 587 -11.24 -33.44 -10.58
N ALA A 588 -10.63 -33.19 -11.74
CA ALA A 588 -9.39 -32.44 -11.85
C ALA A 588 -9.55 -30.99 -11.36
N PHE A 589 -10.63 -30.31 -11.75
CA PHE A 589 -10.98 -28.98 -11.28
C PHE A 589 -11.11 -28.92 -9.74
N ASN A 590 -11.81 -29.86 -9.14
CA ASN A 590 -11.96 -29.92 -7.67
C ASN A 590 -10.62 -30.15 -6.97
N ARG A 591 -9.77 -31.08 -7.47
CA ARG A 591 -8.45 -31.35 -6.91
C ARG A 591 -7.46 -30.22 -7.08
N ASN A 592 -7.63 -29.37 -8.12
CA ASN A 592 -6.78 -28.22 -8.36
C ASN A 592 -6.74 -27.27 -7.15
N LEU A 593 -7.80 -27.21 -6.35
CA LEU A 593 -7.84 -26.45 -5.10
C LEU A 593 -6.71 -26.87 -4.12
N LEU A 594 -6.42 -28.18 -4.04
CA LEU A 594 -5.34 -28.69 -3.19
C LEU A 594 -3.95 -28.43 -3.82
N VAL A 595 -3.84 -28.56 -5.14
CA VAL A 595 -2.62 -28.21 -5.89
C VAL A 595 -2.29 -26.73 -5.68
N ARG A 596 -3.29 -25.88 -5.80
CA ARG A 596 -3.17 -24.43 -5.53
C ARG A 596 -2.73 -24.17 -4.08
N ALA A 597 -3.32 -24.83 -3.10
CA ALA A 597 -2.93 -24.67 -1.69
C ALA A 597 -1.46 -25.07 -1.44
N ASN A 598 -0.99 -26.12 -2.11
CA ASN A 598 0.42 -26.51 -2.02
C ASN A 598 1.34 -25.46 -2.67
N ARG A 599 0.98 -24.99 -3.87
CA ARG A 599 1.76 -24.03 -4.63
C ARG A 599 1.83 -22.66 -3.95
N ASP A 600 0.67 -22.14 -3.57
CA ASP A 600 0.54 -20.75 -3.12
C ASP A 600 0.84 -20.61 -1.60
N LEU A 601 0.49 -21.59 -0.79
CA LEU A 601 0.60 -21.53 0.67
C LEU A 601 1.69 -22.44 1.26
N GLY A 602 2.37 -23.25 0.43
CA GLY A 602 3.39 -24.21 0.90
C GLY A 602 2.80 -25.34 1.75
N MET A 603 1.53 -25.74 1.47
CA MET A 603 0.92 -26.90 2.12
C MET A 603 1.48 -28.21 1.56
N ASP A 604 1.22 -29.32 2.24
CA ASP A 604 1.71 -30.65 1.86
C ASP A 604 0.57 -31.65 1.55
N PHE A 605 -0.50 -31.18 0.88
CA PHE A 605 -1.54 -32.08 0.39
C PHE A 605 -0.96 -33.09 -0.61
N GLU A 606 -1.49 -34.31 -0.60
CA GLU A 606 -1.36 -35.30 -1.66
C GLU A 606 -2.68 -35.31 -2.47
N PRO A 607 -2.85 -34.52 -3.55
CA PRO A 607 -4.13 -34.37 -4.24
C PRO A 607 -4.72 -35.69 -4.73
N GLU A 608 -3.88 -36.63 -5.14
CA GLU A 608 -4.30 -37.96 -5.62
C GLU A 608 -4.80 -38.88 -4.49
N ALA A 609 -4.55 -38.53 -3.22
CA ALA A 609 -5.08 -39.24 -2.07
C ALA A 609 -6.47 -38.73 -1.65
N PHE A 610 -7.04 -37.78 -2.43
CA PHE A 610 -8.40 -37.30 -2.25
C PHE A 610 -9.27 -37.67 -3.46
N ASP A 611 -10.34 -38.39 -3.19
CA ASP A 611 -11.32 -38.80 -4.15
C ASP A 611 -12.34 -37.67 -4.38
N HIS A 612 -12.67 -37.38 -5.64
CA HIS A 612 -13.74 -36.45 -5.97
C HIS A 612 -15.08 -37.14 -5.76
N VAL A 613 -16.03 -36.45 -5.12
CA VAL A 613 -17.37 -36.93 -4.87
C VAL A 613 -18.37 -35.84 -5.16
N ALA A 614 -19.26 -36.05 -6.12
CA ALA A 614 -20.43 -35.19 -6.35
C ALA A 614 -21.69 -35.92 -5.87
N LEU A 615 -22.50 -35.23 -5.06
CA LEU A 615 -23.73 -35.82 -4.54
C LEU A 615 -24.90 -34.83 -4.59
N TRP A 616 -26.09 -35.37 -4.82
CA TRP A 616 -27.34 -34.63 -4.71
C TRP A 616 -27.85 -34.66 -3.26
N ASN A 617 -28.01 -33.46 -2.67
CA ASN A 617 -28.62 -33.30 -1.36
C ASN A 617 -30.09 -32.86 -1.53
N PRO A 618 -31.07 -33.77 -1.41
CA PRO A 618 -32.46 -33.45 -1.62
C PRO A 618 -33.06 -32.57 -0.51
N GLU A 619 -32.53 -32.61 0.69
CA GLU A 619 -32.99 -31.79 1.83
C GLU A 619 -32.73 -30.30 1.59
N HIS A 620 -31.63 -29.99 0.97
CA HIS A 620 -31.23 -28.62 0.66
C HIS A 620 -31.40 -28.26 -0.83
N SER A 621 -31.90 -29.17 -1.65
CA SER A 621 -32.06 -29.00 -3.08
C SER A 621 -30.79 -28.50 -3.77
N ARG A 622 -29.63 -29.13 -3.49
CA ARG A 622 -28.34 -28.71 -4.02
C ARG A 622 -27.43 -29.87 -4.40
N MET A 623 -26.61 -29.63 -5.40
CA MET A 623 -25.42 -30.44 -5.64
C MET A 623 -24.34 -30.03 -4.63
N GLU A 624 -23.56 -31.00 -4.17
CA GLU A 624 -22.39 -30.77 -3.32
C GLU A 624 -21.18 -31.47 -3.94
N MET A 625 -20.05 -30.76 -4.02
CA MET A 625 -18.77 -31.34 -4.35
C MET A 625 -17.91 -31.49 -3.10
N HIS A 626 -17.23 -32.62 -3.00
CA HIS A 626 -16.37 -32.95 -1.89
C HIS A 626 -15.04 -33.53 -2.38
N LEU A 627 -13.98 -33.34 -1.59
CA LEU A 627 -12.71 -34.03 -1.68
C LEU A 627 -12.60 -34.96 -0.47
N ARG A 628 -12.71 -36.28 -0.70
CA ARG A 628 -12.75 -37.31 0.33
C ARG A 628 -11.40 -37.98 0.49
N ALA A 629 -10.83 -37.92 1.71
CA ALA A 629 -9.55 -38.57 2.02
C ALA A 629 -9.67 -40.10 1.91
N MET A 630 -8.87 -40.70 1.04
CA MET A 630 -8.87 -42.16 0.79
C MET A 630 -8.21 -42.95 1.91
N ARG A 631 -7.36 -42.33 2.71
CA ARG A 631 -6.63 -42.89 3.85
C ARG A 631 -6.44 -41.86 4.94
N PRO A 632 -6.12 -42.28 6.19
CA PRO A 632 -5.77 -41.31 7.23
C PRO A 632 -4.49 -40.54 6.84
N MET A 633 -4.51 -39.21 7.02
CA MET A 633 -3.37 -38.36 6.72
C MET A 633 -3.34 -37.09 7.59
N THR A 634 -2.23 -36.40 7.57
CA THR A 634 -2.07 -35.10 8.22
C THR A 634 -1.47 -34.13 7.22
N VAL A 635 -2.14 -33.03 6.97
CA VAL A 635 -1.71 -31.95 6.09
C VAL A 635 -1.22 -30.79 6.93
N ARG A 636 -0.14 -30.12 6.52
CA ARG A 636 0.50 -29.05 7.27
C ARG A 636 0.45 -27.72 6.50
N LEU A 637 0.36 -26.65 7.27
CA LEU A 637 0.57 -25.27 6.86
C LEU A 637 1.50 -24.61 7.89
N GLY A 638 2.79 -24.57 7.58
CA GLY A 638 3.81 -24.14 8.54
C GLY A 638 3.79 -25.00 9.82
N LYS A 639 3.47 -24.39 10.96
CA LYS A 639 3.36 -25.09 12.27
C LYS A 639 1.98 -25.72 12.52
N LEU A 640 0.97 -25.38 11.72
CA LEU A 640 -0.39 -25.92 11.85
C LEU A 640 -0.48 -27.31 11.21
N ALA A 641 -1.30 -28.19 11.77
CA ALA A 641 -1.50 -29.56 11.29
C ALA A 641 -2.99 -29.93 11.31
N PHE A 642 -3.51 -30.30 10.15
CA PHE A 642 -4.89 -30.70 9.93
C PHE A 642 -4.95 -32.22 9.72
N ARG A 643 -5.69 -32.93 10.55
CA ARG A 643 -5.81 -34.39 10.47
C ARG A 643 -7.05 -34.77 9.70
N PHE A 644 -6.93 -35.83 8.91
CA PHE A 644 -8.00 -36.44 8.16
C PHE A 644 -8.07 -37.92 8.53
N ALA A 645 -9.28 -38.41 8.85
CA ALA A 645 -9.57 -39.82 8.91
C ALA A 645 -9.85 -40.36 7.49
N ALA A 646 -9.72 -41.69 7.29
CA ALA A 646 -10.17 -42.28 6.03
C ALA A 646 -11.67 -42.06 5.85
N GLY A 647 -12.09 -41.59 4.68
CA GLY A 647 -13.46 -41.24 4.36
C GLY A 647 -13.91 -39.85 4.82
N GLU A 648 -13.10 -39.13 5.55
CA GLU A 648 -13.40 -37.74 5.92
C GLU A 648 -13.26 -36.83 4.69
N SER A 649 -14.20 -35.88 4.52
CA SER A 649 -14.25 -35.05 3.33
C SER A 649 -14.13 -33.57 3.65
N ILE A 650 -13.62 -32.83 2.67
CA ILE A 650 -13.70 -31.37 2.57
C ILE A 650 -14.84 -31.03 1.63
N HIS A 651 -15.84 -30.29 2.09
CA HIS A 651 -16.88 -29.73 1.25
C HIS A 651 -16.32 -28.54 0.49
N THR A 652 -16.32 -28.59 -0.83
CA THR A 652 -15.64 -27.61 -1.69
C THR A 652 -16.58 -26.72 -2.47
N GLU A 653 -17.79 -27.20 -2.80
CA GLU A 653 -18.80 -26.40 -3.49
C GLU A 653 -20.21 -26.87 -3.17
N SER A 654 -21.14 -25.92 -3.09
CA SER A 654 -22.57 -26.14 -3.17
C SER A 654 -23.12 -25.50 -4.43
N SER A 655 -24.09 -26.15 -5.08
CA SER A 655 -24.82 -25.55 -6.21
C SER A 655 -26.32 -25.86 -6.05
N ARG A 656 -27.04 -24.89 -5.46
CA ARG A 656 -28.48 -24.99 -5.21
C ARG A 656 -29.24 -25.00 -6.56
N LYS A 657 -30.30 -25.83 -6.61
CA LYS A 657 -31.21 -25.92 -7.73
C LYS A 657 -32.54 -25.32 -7.34
N PHE A 658 -33.17 -24.67 -8.28
CA PHE A 658 -34.35 -23.85 -8.04
C PHE A 658 -35.58 -24.39 -8.74
N ASP A 659 -36.72 -23.85 -8.39
CA ASP A 659 -37.97 -23.83 -9.13
C ASP A 659 -38.52 -22.39 -9.09
N GLU A 660 -39.59 -22.12 -9.83
CA GLU A 660 -40.18 -20.77 -9.88
C GLU A 660 -40.60 -20.28 -8.48
N GLY A 661 -41.11 -21.18 -7.63
CA GLY A 661 -41.56 -20.83 -6.29
C GLY A 661 -40.40 -20.36 -5.39
N SER A 662 -39.30 -21.08 -5.44
CA SER A 662 -38.08 -20.75 -4.66
C SER A 662 -37.39 -19.46 -5.18
N VAL A 663 -37.40 -19.23 -6.50
CA VAL A 663 -36.90 -17.97 -7.09
C VAL A 663 -37.79 -16.80 -6.69
N ARG A 664 -39.09 -16.96 -6.72
CA ARG A 664 -40.08 -15.95 -6.28
C ARG A 664 -39.89 -15.59 -4.80
N ALA A 665 -39.74 -16.60 -3.96
CA ALA A 665 -39.50 -16.40 -2.51
C ALA A 665 -38.18 -15.67 -2.24
N LEU A 666 -37.10 -16.06 -2.95
CA LEU A 666 -35.80 -15.43 -2.86
C LEU A 666 -35.87 -13.96 -3.28
N ALA A 667 -36.46 -13.66 -4.41
CA ALA A 667 -36.64 -12.31 -4.90
C ALA A 667 -37.43 -11.43 -3.92
N GLN A 668 -38.58 -11.94 -3.43
CA GLN A 668 -39.40 -11.20 -2.45
C GLN A 668 -38.67 -10.90 -1.15
N ALA A 669 -37.88 -11.87 -0.61
CA ALA A 669 -37.09 -11.67 0.60
C ALA A 669 -35.99 -10.59 0.43
N ALA A 670 -35.54 -10.36 -0.80
CA ALA A 670 -34.57 -9.35 -1.15
C ALA A 670 -35.21 -8.01 -1.64
N GLY A 671 -36.54 -7.91 -1.64
CA GLY A 671 -37.26 -6.70 -2.05
C GLY A 671 -37.52 -6.58 -3.55
N TRP A 672 -37.24 -7.63 -4.34
CA TRP A 672 -37.51 -7.67 -5.76
C TRP A 672 -38.86 -8.30 -6.04
N ARG A 673 -39.49 -7.92 -7.16
CA ARG A 673 -40.70 -8.58 -7.71
C ARG A 673 -40.31 -9.44 -8.92
N LEU A 674 -40.68 -10.71 -8.91
CA LEU A 674 -40.53 -11.58 -10.09
C LEU A 674 -41.54 -11.17 -11.15
N GLU A 675 -41.08 -10.64 -12.26
CA GLU A 675 -41.87 -10.15 -13.37
C GLU A 675 -42.11 -11.24 -14.44
N ALA A 676 -41.04 -11.98 -14.77
CA ALA A 676 -41.09 -13.09 -15.70
C ALA A 676 -40.17 -14.22 -15.25
N PHE A 677 -40.57 -15.45 -15.55
CA PHE A 677 -39.76 -16.64 -15.35
C PHE A 677 -39.84 -17.53 -16.56
N GLU A 678 -38.73 -17.64 -17.28
CA GLU A 678 -38.64 -18.40 -18.53
C GLU A 678 -37.86 -19.69 -18.30
N VAL A 679 -38.35 -20.78 -18.84
CA VAL A 679 -37.75 -22.12 -18.68
C VAL A 679 -37.27 -22.63 -20.03
N GLY A 680 -36.03 -23.12 -20.07
CA GLY A 680 -35.42 -23.75 -21.23
C GLY A 680 -35.93 -25.17 -21.50
N PRO A 681 -35.56 -25.78 -22.64
CA PRO A 681 -35.83 -27.20 -22.87
C PRO A 681 -35.04 -28.08 -21.93
N ASP A 682 -35.47 -29.34 -21.76
CA ASP A 682 -34.81 -30.30 -20.88
C ASP A 682 -33.39 -30.71 -21.40
N PRO A 683 -32.36 -30.77 -20.54
CA PRO A 683 -32.32 -30.48 -19.11
C PRO A 683 -32.45 -28.98 -18.84
N ALA A 684 -33.54 -28.62 -18.16
CA ALA A 684 -34.01 -27.25 -18.09
C ALA A 684 -33.20 -26.37 -17.15
N VAL A 685 -32.93 -25.14 -17.57
CA VAL A 685 -32.48 -24.00 -16.75
C VAL A 685 -33.56 -22.92 -16.77
N GLY A 686 -33.53 -22.02 -15.84
CA GLY A 686 -34.45 -20.88 -15.72
C GLY A 686 -33.74 -19.55 -15.85
N LEU A 687 -34.45 -18.57 -16.44
CA LEU A 687 -34.07 -17.15 -16.37
C LEU A 687 -35.22 -16.39 -15.71
N ALA A 688 -34.88 -15.61 -14.69
CA ALA A 688 -35.81 -14.73 -13.99
C ALA A 688 -35.56 -13.28 -14.38
N LEU A 689 -36.59 -12.54 -14.70
CA LEU A 689 -36.56 -11.08 -14.80
C LEU A 689 -37.19 -10.51 -13.54
N LEU A 690 -36.39 -9.81 -12.76
CA LEU A 690 -36.81 -9.17 -11.52
C LEU A 690 -36.92 -7.65 -11.72
N VAL A 691 -37.82 -7.03 -10.99
CA VAL A 691 -38.08 -5.56 -11.01
C VAL A 691 -37.95 -5.03 -9.57
N ALA A 692 -37.20 -3.92 -9.42
CA ALA A 692 -36.99 -3.26 -8.12
C ALA A 692 -38.19 -2.44 -7.65
#